data_7753284de1d75df6962b6b4f363e0a3f
#
_entry.id   7753284de1d75df6962b6b4f363e0a3f
#
_cell.length_a   1.000
_cell.length_b   1.000
_cell.length_c   1.000
_cell.angle_alpha   90.00
_cell.angle_beta   90.00
_cell.angle_gamma   90.00
#
_symmetry.space_group_name_H-M   'P 1'
#
loop_
_entity.id
_entity.type
_entity.pdbx_description
1 polymer ?
#
loop_
_entity_poly.entity_id
_entity_poly.type
_entity_poly.pdbx_seq_one_letter_code
_entity_poly.pdbx_strand_id
1 'polypeptide(L)'
;MEQYNVTGMSCAACSARVEKAVRAVPGVESCSVSLLTNSMGVTGTAAPEQIIAAVEKAGYGAGLKQKGGAAPQPAADPLKDTQTPKLLRRLISSVVFLLILMYFSMGHTMWNWPLPSALEGNHIAMGLLQMLLTIIIMIINGRFFVSGFKSLWHRAPNMDTLVALGAAAAFGYSTYVLFAMTGAQVAGDADGVMHYMHEFYFESAAMILTLITVGKTLEARSKGKTTDALKRLMQLTPKTAVLLENGKERTVPIEQVMCGMEFAVRPGEHVPVDGVILEGSSALDESALTGESVPVDKTVGDPVSAATVNTSGYLRCRATRVGEDTTLSQIIQMVSDAAATKAPIAKIADRVSGVFVPVVMAIALVTTVVWLLTGQSFGYALARGISVLVISCPCALGLATPVAIMVGNGLGAKNGILFKTAVSLEETGKVQIVVLDKTGTITEGAPKVTDLVPVLGVEESRLAALACALEQKSEHPLAKAVTAYGAERQITPEPVTDFEALPGNGLQATLNGKLLLGGSLSYMRSRVSVPKNMEQQAAALAEQGKTPLFFAYDGALLGMIAVADVIKPDSPEAIAALQKMGIRVVMLTGDNPRTAAAIGRQAGVDRVIAGVLPQGKEQVVRDLMKQGKVIMVGDGINDAPALTRANIGMAIGAGTDVAIDAADVVLMHSRLSDVTAAIRLSRATLTNIHENLFWAFFYNVIGIPLAAGVWIPIFGWTLNPMFGAAAMSLSSFCVVANALRLNLFKLHSPKRDKKIKHPVVLAALPTEKENSAMTKVMKVEGMMCPHCEMTVKKALEALPQVDSAVASHTDGTATVTLNGDVDDAVLKKAIEDQGYTVKD
;
A
#
# COMPACT_ATOMS: atom_id res chain seq x y z
N MET A 1 -12.48 9.91 4.75
CA MET A 1 -13.35 9.03 3.90
C MET A 1 -14.42 8.43 4.79
N GLU A 2 -15.69 8.59 4.46
CA GLU A 2 -16.78 7.93 5.17
C GLU A 2 -16.97 6.50 4.66
N GLN A 3 -17.24 5.57 5.55
CA GLN A 3 -17.49 4.18 5.20
C GLN A 3 -18.96 3.79 5.40
N TYR A 4 -19.51 3.04 4.44
CA TYR A 4 -20.87 2.52 4.46
C TYR A 4 -20.85 1.01 4.27
N ASN A 5 -21.75 0.31 4.96
CA ASN A 5 -22.03 -1.09 4.67
C ASN A 5 -23.04 -1.15 3.52
N VAL A 6 -22.78 -1.93 2.47
CA VAL A 6 -23.66 -2.09 1.32
C VAL A 6 -24.13 -3.52 1.23
N THR A 7 -25.46 -3.73 1.15
CA THR A 7 -26.05 -5.06 1.10
C THR A 7 -26.72 -5.32 -0.25
N GLY A 8 -26.81 -6.60 -0.65
CA GLY A 8 -27.48 -7.02 -1.90
C GLY A 8 -26.56 -7.11 -3.12
N MET A 9 -25.29 -6.76 -3.03
CA MET A 9 -24.34 -6.93 -4.11
C MET A 9 -23.92 -8.39 -4.27
N SER A 10 -23.94 -8.91 -5.51
CA SER A 10 -23.57 -10.30 -5.81
C SER A 10 -22.41 -10.42 -6.80
N CYS A 11 -22.08 -9.36 -7.53
CA CYS A 11 -21.05 -9.37 -8.56
C CYS A 11 -20.44 -7.98 -8.83
N ALA A 12 -19.38 -7.93 -9.63
CA ALA A 12 -18.69 -6.71 -10.01
C ALA A 12 -19.60 -5.67 -10.71
N ALA A 13 -20.54 -6.12 -11.54
CA ALA A 13 -21.51 -5.22 -12.17
C ALA A 13 -22.42 -4.52 -11.14
N CYS A 14 -22.76 -5.19 -10.03
CA CYS A 14 -23.52 -4.60 -8.94
C CYS A 14 -22.72 -3.47 -8.26
N SER A 15 -21.44 -3.73 -7.94
CA SER A 15 -20.59 -2.72 -7.30
C SER A 15 -20.35 -1.50 -8.20
N ALA A 16 -20.14 -1.70 -9.50
CA ALA A 16 -20.00 -0.61 -10.47
C ALA A 16 -21.26 0.26 -10.58
N ARG A 17 -22.45 -0.36 -10.47
CA ARG A 17 -23.72 0.35 -10.49
C ARG A 17 -23.93 1.21 -9.24
N VAL A 18 -23.64 0.65 -8.05
CA VAL A 18 -23.71 1.43 -6.79
C VAL A 18 -22.76 2.61 -6.87
N GLU A 19 -21.52 2.38 -7.32
CA GLU A 19 -20.51 3.42 -7.47
C GLU A 19 -20.97 4.53 -8.43
N LYS A 20 -21.59 4.18 -9.57
CA LYS A 20 -22.14 5.14 -10.53
C LYS A 20 -23.29 5.94 -9.92
N ALA A 21 -24.19 5.32 -9.17
CA ALA A 21 -25.33 5.98 -8.55
C ALA A 21 -24.89 6.98 -7.48
N VAL A 22 -23.91 6.62 -6.64
CA VAL A 22 -23.39 7.48 -5.58
C VAL A 22 -22.55 8.63 -6.14
N ARG A 23 -21.74 8.39 -7.18
CA ARG A 23 -20.98 9.48 -7.85
C ARG A 23 -21.88 10.52 -8.53
N ALA A 24 -23.13 10.19 -8.82
CA ALA A 24 -24.10 11.14 -9.37
C ALA A 24 -24.72 12.03 -8.31
N VAL A 25 -24.48 11.79 -7.01
CA VAL A 25 -24.97 12.63 -5.91
C VAL A 25 -24.13 13.90 -5.83
N PRO A 26 -24.75 15.10 -5.83
CA PRO A 26 -24.03 16.37 -5.67
C PRO A 26 -23.23 16.38 -4.37
N GLY A 27 -21.97 16.83 -4.43
CA GLY A 27 -21.08 16.88 -3.27
C GLY A 27 -20.23 15.62 -3.05
N VAL A 28 -20.39 14.56 -3.86
CA VAL A 28 -19.51 13.39 -3.84
C VAL A 28 -18.32 13.62 -4.77
N GLU A 29 -17.11 13.66 -4.23
CA GLU A 29 -15.86 13.79 -4.97
C GLU A 29 -15.37 12.43 -5.48
N SER A 30 -15.35 11.43 -4.60
CA SER A 30 -15.03 10.08 -4.99
C SER A 30 -15.88 9.04 -4.27
N CYS A 31 -16.09 7.92 -4.95
CA CYS A 31 -16.78 6.76 -4.39
C CYS A 31 -16.06 5.50 -4.85
N SER A 32 -15.82 4.58 -3.93
CA SER A 32 -15.25 3.27 -4.20
C SER A 32 -16.06 2.21 -3.47
N VAL A 33 -16.50 1.18 -4.17
CA VAL A 33 -17.35 0.11 -3.64
C VAL A 33 -16.62 -1.22 -3.66
N SER A 34 -16.42 -1.83 -2.51
CA SER A 34 -15.77 -3.14 -2.37
C SER A 34 -16.81 -4.26 -2.30
N LEU A 35 -16.81 -5.13 -3.30
CA LEU A 35 -17.63 -6.36 -3.28
C LEU A 35 -17.13 -7.37 -2.24
N LEU A 36 -15.85 -7.30 -1.88
CA LEU A 36 -15.22 -8.26 -0.97
C LEU A 36 -15.61 -8.03 0.48
N THR A 37 -15.57 -6.77 0.90
CA THR A 37 -15.95 -6.35 2.26
C THR A 37 -17.41 -5.94 2.38
N ASN A 38 -18.17 -5.91 1.27
CA ASN A 38 -19.52 -5.35 1.19
C ASN A 38 -19.59 -3.93 1.76
N SER A 39 -18.56 -3.15 1.53
CA SER A 39 -18.44 -1.78 2.02
C SER A 39 -18.25 -0.79 0.86
N MET A 40 -18.50 0.46 1.16
CA MET A 40 -18.33 1.58 0.25
C MET A 40 -17.63 2.71 1.00
N GLY A 41 -16.56 3.24 0.40
CA GLY A 41 -15.89 4.45 0.87
C GLY A 41 -16.30 5.64 -0.01
N VAL A 42 -16.71 6.73 0.63
CA VAL A 42 -17.11 7.97 -0.05
C VAL A 42 -16.31 9.14 0.50
N THR A 43 -15.81 10.00 -0.41
CA THR A 43 -15.21 11.29 -0.05
C THR A 43 -16.05 12.40 -0.67
N GLY A 44 -16.17 13.51 0.04
CA GLY A 44 -16.96 14.67 -0.40
C GLY A 44 -17.75 15.28 0.75
N THR A 45 -18.66 16.20 0.43
CA THR A 45 -19.50 16.97 1.37
C THR A 45 -20.96 16.54 1.35
N ALA A 46 -21.31 15.47 0.61
CA ALA A 46 -22.70 14.99 0.49
C ALA A 46 -23.20 14.41 1.81
N ALA A 47 -24.44 14.69 2.19
CA ALA A 47 -25.05 14.15 3.40
C ALA A 47 -25.24 12.62 3.32
N PRO A 48 -25.01 11.87 4.43
CA PRO A 48 -25.15 10.42 4.46
C PRO A 48 -26.49 9.88 3.99
N GLU A 49 -27.59 10.60 4.30
CA GLU A 49 -28.93 10.21 3.86
C GLU A 49 -29.09 10.24 2.35
N GLN A 50 -28.48 11.21 1.66
CA GLN A 50 -28.52 11.31 0.21
C GLN A 50 -27.74 10.17 -0.46
N ILE A 51 -26.62 9.78 0.14
CA ILE A 51 -25.80 8.67 -0.32
C ILE A 51 -26.58 7.35 -0.15
N ILE A 52 -27.19 7.12 1.02
CA ILE A 52 -28.02 5.95 1.30
C ILE A 52 -29.20 5.87 0.33
N ALA A 53 -29.92 6.96 0.14
CA ALA A 53 -31.05 7.03 -0.79
C ALA A 53 -30.65 6.72 -2.24
N ALA A 54 -29.46 7.19 -2.68
CA ALA A 54 -28.94 6.87 -4.02
C ALA A 54 -28.64 5.38 -4.20
N VAL A 55 -28.10 4.72 -3.16
CA VAL A 55 -27.86 3.27 -3.17
C VAL A 55 -29.17 2.50 -3.19
N GLU A 56 -30.15 2.90 -2.40
CA GLU A 56 -31.48 2.26 -2.35
C GLU A 56 -32.22 2.42 -3.69
N LYS A 57 -32.16 3.60 -4.31
CA LYS A 57 -32.71 3.84 -5.65
C LYS A 57 -32.02 2.97 -6.71
N ALA A 58 -30.74 2.65 -6.53
CA ALA A 58 -30.03 1.70 -7.39
C ALA A 58 -30.43 0.23 -7.14
N GLY A 59 -31.25 -0.05 -6.12
CA GLY A 59 -31.79 -1.37 -5.81
C GLY A 59 -31.00 -2.16 -4.76
N TYR A 60 -30.12 -1.51 -4.00
CA TYR A 60 -29.27 -2.10 -2.96
C TYR A 60 -29.55 -1.46 -1.61
N GLY A 61 -29.14 -2.10 -0.50
CA GLY A 61 -29.22 -1.50 0.83
C GLY A 61 -27.92 -0.83 1.22
N ALA A 62 -27.99 0.30 1.93
CA ALA A 62 -26.81 0.94 2.51
C ALA A 62 -27.05 1.38 3.96
N GLY A 63 -26.00 1.44 4.77
CA GLY A 63 -26.02 1.99 6.12
C GLY A 63 -24.65 2.56 6.46
N LEU A 64 -24.63 3.70 7.16
CA LEU A 64 -23.39 4.33 7.61
C LEU A 64 -22.68 3.39 8.61
N LYS A 65 -21.39 3.18 8.43
CA LYS A 65 -20.55 2.47 9.40
C LYS A 65 -20.14 3.48 10.46
N GLN A 66 -20.78 3.44 11.64
CA GLN A 66 -20.48 4.34 12.75
C GLN A 66 -19.03 4.14 13.20
N LYS A 67 -18.26 5.24 13.25
CA LYS A 67 -17.03 5.34 14.01
C LYS A 67 -17.41 5.33 15.49
N GLY A 68 -16.73 4.55 16.28
CA GLY A 68 -17.06 4.25 17.66
C GLY A 68 -17.44 5.46 18.50
N GLY A 69 -18.57 5.34 19.17
CA GLY A 69 -19.06 6.29 20.16
C GLY A 69 -20.51 6.03 20.53
N ALA A 70 -20.77 5.09 21.40
CA ALA A 70 -21.77 5.01 22.45
C ALA A 70 -22.18 3.58 22.76
N ALA A 71 -22.03 3.19 24.02
CA ALA A 71 -22.61 2.07 24.80
C ALA A 71 -22.46 0.62 24.28
N PRO A 72 -22.12 -0.31 25.15
CA PRO A 72 -21.76 -1.68 24.79
C PRO A 72 -23.00 -2.50 24.49
N GLN A 73 -23.42 -2.55 23.24
CA GLN A 73 -23.98 -3.78 22.73
C GLN A 73 -22.80 -4.64 22.25
N PRO A 74 -22.80 -5.96 22.48
CA PRO A 74 -21.74 -6.83 21.97
C PRO A 74 -21.71 -6.68 20.46
N ALA A 75 -20.80 -5.85 19.97
CA ALA A 75 -20.63 -5.55 18.56
C ALA A 75 -20.34 -6.88 17.87
N ALA A 76 -21.25 -7.31 17.01
CA ALA A 76 -21.03 -8.47 16.16
C ALA A 76 -19.76 -8.19 15.37
N ASP A 77 -18.73 -9.04 15.55
CA ASP A 77 -17.45 -8.99 14.83
C ASP A 77 -17.70 -8.68 13.34
N PRO A 78 -17.33 -7.49 12.83
CA PRO A 78 -17.65 -7.06 11.48
C PRO A 78 -17.01 -7.97 10.41
N LEU A 79 -16.04 -8.79 10.80
CA LEU A 79 -15.37 -9.78 9.95
C LEU A 79 -15.88 -11.20 10.18
N LYS A 80 -16.90 -11.41 11.02
CA LYS A 80 -17.50 -12.74 11.25
C LYS A 80 -18.15 -13.22 9.97
N ASP A 81 -17.70 -14.37 9.47
CA ASP A 81 -18.29 -15.01 8.30
C ASP A 81 -19.69 -15.56 8.61
N THR A 82 -20.69 -14.72 8.33
CA THR A 82 -22.11 -15.12 8.49
C THR A 82 -22.71 -15.68 7.21
N GLN A 83 -21.99 -15.59 6.09
CA GLN A 83 -22.51 -16.03 4.78
C GLN A 83 -22.21 -17.50 4.50
N THR A 84 -21.00 -17.97 4.80
CA THR A 84 -20.60 -19.36 4.54
C THR A 84 -21.52 -20.39 5.22
N PRO A 85 -21.93 -20.26 6.50
CA PRO A 85 -22.85 -21.23 7.10
C PRO A 85 -24.22 -21.27 6.43
N LYS A 86 -24.74 -20.11 6.00
CA LYS A 86 -26.04 -20.04 5.30
C LYS A 86 -25.95 -20.67 3.90
N LEU A 87 -24.86 -20.40 3.16
CA LEU A 87 -24.64 -21.03 1.87
C LEU A 87 -24.40 -22.52 1.98
N LEU A 88 -23.67 -22.97 2.99
CA LEU A 88 -23.40 -24.38 3.22
C LEU A 88 -24.68 -25.16 3.50
N ARG A 89 -25.58 -24.66 4.37
CA ARG A 89 -26.89 -25.27 4.61
C ARG A 89 -27.69 -25.37 3.32
N ARG A 90 -27.75 -24.29 2.54
CA ARG A 90 -28.44 -24.25 1.25
C ARG A 90 -27.86 -25.28 0.27
N LEU A 91 -26.52 -25.35 0.20
CA LEU A 91 -25.79 -26.29 -0.63
C LEU A 91 -26.13 -27.75 -0.25
N ILE A 92 -26.00 -28.09 1.03
CA ILE A 92 -26.30 -29.47 1.52
C ILE A 92 -27.73 -29.86 1.15
N SER A 93 -28.71 -28.97 1.42
CA SER A 93 -30.11 -29.25 1.07
C SER A 93 -30.27 -29.41 -0.45
N SER A 94 -29.67 -28.57 -1.28
CA SER A 94 -29.74 -28.67 -2.75
C SER A 94 -29.10 -29.96 -3.26
N VAL A 95 -27.95 -30.36 -2.71
CA VAL A 95 -27.26 -31.61 -3.11
C VAL A 95 -28.09 -32.85 -2.76
N VAL A 96 -28.70 -32.87 -1.59
CA VAL A 96 -29.58 -34.02 -1.20
C VAL A 96 -30.70 -34.19 -2.21
N PHE A 97 -31.46 -33.12 -2.50
CA PHE A 97 -32.57 -33.22 -3.46
C PHE A 97 -32.08 -33.47 -4.89
N LEU A 98 -30.91 -32.93 -5.27
CA LEU A 98 -30.31 -33.20 -6.56
C LEU A 98 -29.92 -34.67 -6.71
N LEU A 99 -29.32 -35.29 -5.70
CA LEU A 99 -28.96 -36.72 -5.76
C LEU A 99 -30.20 -37.61 -5.91
N ILE A 100 -31.31 -37.28 -5.24
CA ILE A 100 -32.58 -37.95 -5.42
C ILE A 100 -33.08 -37.75 -6.86
N LEU A 101 -33.06 -36.53 -7.38
CA LEU A 101 -33.46 -36.23 -8.74
C LEU A 101 -32.60 -36.99 -9.77
N MET A 102 -31.29 -37.03 -9.58
CA MET A 102 -30.36 -37.74 -10.48
C MET A 102 -30.58 -39.27 -10.45
N TYR A 103 -31.01 -39.83 -9.32
CA TYR A 103 -31.37 -41.23 -9.22
C TYR A 103 -32.53 -41.58 -10.17
N PHE A 104 -33.55 -40.72 -10.16
CA PHE A 104 -34.76 -40.98 -10.98
C PHE A 104 -34.57 -40.57 -12.46
N SER A 105 -33.78 -39.52 -12.75
CA SER A 105 -33.56 -39.08 -14.14
C SER A 105 -32.51 -39.96 -14.83
N MET A 106 -31.23 -39.81 -14.43
CA MET A 106 -30.08 -40.47 -15.08
C MET A 106 -29.91 -41.94 -14.61
N GLY A 107 -30.07 -42.19 -13.31
CA GLY A 107 -29.86 -43.53 -12.74
C GLY A 107 -30.72 -44.57 -13.39
N HIS A 108 -32.02 -44.32 -13.59
CA HIS A 108 -32.92 -45.22 -14.26
C HIS A 108 -32.71 -45.22 -15.80
N THR A 109 -32.65 -44.05 -16.43
CA THR A 109 -32.58 -43.95 -17.91
C THR A 109 -31.28 -44.45 -18.51
N MET A 110 -30.12 -44.22 -17.83
CA MET A 110 -28.80 -44.60 -18.37
C MET A 110 -28.25 -45.89 -17.78
N TRP A 111 -28.55 -46.20 -16.49
CA TRP A 111 -27.98 -47.37 -15.79
C TRP A 111 -29.03 -48.37 -15.30
N ASN A 112 -30.31 -48.15 -15.68
CA ASN A 112 -31.41 -49.04 -15.37
C ASN A 112 -31.54 -49.37 -13.87
N TRP A 113 -31.33 -48.39 -13.01
CA TRP A 113 -31.47 -48.53 -11.57
C TRP A 113 -32.92 -48.87 -11.22
N PRO A 114 -33.16 -49.68 -10.16
CA PRO A 114 -34.50 -50.14 -9.80
C PRO A 114 -35.41 -48.96 -9.40
N LEU A 115 -36.65 -48.98 -9.89
CA LEU A 115 -37.69 -48.01 -9.51
C LEU A 115 -38.67 -48.61 -8.53
N PRO A 116 -39.29 -47.76 -7.69
CA PRO A 116 -40.50 -48.17 -6.98
C PRO A 116 -41.59 -48.64 -7.96
N SER A 117 -42.32 -49.71 -7.64
CA SER A 117 -43.34 -50.30 -8.51
C SER A 117 -44.41 -49.30 -9.00
N ALA A 118 -44.69 -48.24 -8.22
CA ALA A 118 -45.63 -47.19 -8.63
C ALA A 118 -45.15 -46.31 -9.77
N LEU A 119 -43.83 -46.26 -10.04
CA LEU A 119 -43.20 -45.46 -11.09
C LEU A 119 -42.78 -46.30 -12.29
N GLU A 120 -42.77 -47.61 -12.19
CA GLU A 120 -42.36 -48.52 -13.24
C GLU A 120 -43.35 -48.45 -14.44
N GLY A 121 -42.85 -48.08 -15.59
CA GLY A 121 -43.69 -47.86 -16.78
C GLY A 121 -44.54 -46.58 -16.80
N ASN A 122 -44.56 -45.81 -15.71
CA ASN A 122 -45.30 -44.54 -15.62
C ASN A 122 -44.41 -43.30 -15.84
N HIS A 123 -44.16 -42.99 -17.12
CA HIS A 123 -43.29 -41.89 -17.54
C HIS A 123 -43.82 -40.53 -17.14
N ILE A 124 -45.15 -40.33 -17.03
CA ILE A 124 -45.73 -39.06 -16.55
C ILE A 124 -45.43 -38.85 -15.06
N ALA A 125 -45.61 -39.91 -14.24
CA ALA A 125 -45.30 -39.82 -12.81
C ALA A 125 -43.81 -39.52 -12.57
N MET A 126 -42.93 -40.08 -13.40
CA MET A 126 -41.49 -39.76 -13.40
C MET A 126 -41.22 -38.29 -13.72
N GLY A 127 -41.86 -37.75 -14.76
CA GLY A 127 -41.76 -36.33 -15.12
C GLY A 127 -42.27 -35.40 -14.03
N LEU A 128 -43.41 -35.74 -13.39
CA LEU A 128 -43.97 -35.00 -12.26
C LEU A 128 -43.03 -35.01 -11.05
N LEU A 129 -42.47 -36.19 -10.72
CA LEU A 129 -41.51 -36.29 -9.62
C LEU A 129 -40.27 -35.45 -9.86
N GLN A 130 -39.70 -35.45 -11.08
CA GLN A 130 -38.58 -34.62 -11.47
C GLN A 130 -38.95 -33.14 -11.36
N MET A 131 -40.12 -32.72 -11.83
CA MET A 131 -40.64 -31.36 -11.70
C MET A 131 -40.72 -30.91 -10.24
N LEU A 132 -41.33 -31.72 -9.34
CA LEU A 132 -41.48 -31.40 -7.92
C LEU A 132 -40.11 -31.25 -7.23
N LEU A 133 -39.18 -32.17 -7.47
CA LEU A 133 -37.82 -32.08 -6.91
C LEU A 133 -37.08 -30.84 -7.41
N THR A 134 -37.26 -30.50 -8.68
CA THR A 134 -36.64 -29.27 -9.24
C THR A 134 -37.26 -28.01 -8.63
N ILE A 135 -38.57 -27.95 -8.41
CA ILE A 135 -39.24 -26.83 -7.70
C ILE A 135 -38.65 -26.65 -6.32
N ILE A 136 -38.44 -27.74 -5.55
CA ILE A 136 -37.81 -27.64 -4.22
C ILE A 136 -36.44 -27.00 -4.31
N ILE A 137 -35.60 -27.43 -5.24
CA ILE A 137 -34.27 -26.87 -5.45
C ILE A 137 -34.34 -25.40 -5.88
N MET A 138 -35.31 -25.03 -6.73
CA MET A 138 -35.57 -23.64 -7.15
C MET A 138 -35.98 -22.77 -5.94
N ILE A 139 -36.82 -23.25 -5.05
CA ILE A 139 -37.23 -22.54 -3.82
C ILE A 139 -36.04 -22.34 -2.90
N ILE A 140 -35.26 -23.40 -2.64
CA ILE A 140 -34.03 -23.33 -1.82
C ILE A 140 -33.09 -22.24 -2.38
N ASN A 141 -33.00 -22.12 -3.70
CA ASN A 141 -32.15 -21.17 -4.41
C ASN A 141 -32.88 -19.92 -4.94
N GLY A 142 -34.09 -19.64 -4.42
CA GLY A 142 -34.97 -18.54 -4.89
C GLY A 142 -34.34 -17.16 -4.95
N ARG A 143 -33.28 -16.92 -4.15
CA ARG A 143 -32.52 -15.67 -4.18
C ARG A 143 -31.94 -15.36 -5.57
N PHE A 144 -31.52 -16.33 -6.35
CA PHE A 144 -31.02 -16.12 -7.70
C PHE A 144 -32.09 -15.55 -8.64
N PHE A 145 -33.32 -16.06 -8.51
CA PHE A 145 -34.45 -15.57 -9.29
C PHE A 145 -34.88 -14.17 -8.89
N VAL A 146 -35.01 -13.92 -7.58
CA VAL A 146 -35.37 -12.57 -7.08
C VAL A 146 -34.32 -11.54 -7.48
N SER A 147 -33.04 -11.80 -7.26
CA SER A 147 -31.94 -10.89 -7.64
C SER A 147 -31.83 -10.74 -9.15
N GLY A 148 -31.88 -11.84 -9.88
CA GLY A 148 -31.73 -11.88 -11.34
C GLY A 148 -32.83 -11.12 -12.08
N PHE A 149 -34.10 -11.39 -11.77
CA PHE A 149 -35.25 -10.74 -12.42
C PHE A 149 -35.39 -9.29 -11.98
N LYS A 150 -35.12 -8.96 -10.69
CA LYS A 150 -35.08 -7.57 -10.22
C LYS A 150 -34.02 -6.77 -11.01
N SER A 151 -32.82 -7.33 -11.21
CA SER A 151 -31.75 -6.66 -11.96
C SER A 151 -32.11 -6.49 -13.44
N LEU A 152 -32.76 -7.47 -14.04
CA LEU A 152 -33.24 -7.43 -15.42
C LEU A 152 -34.31 -6.32 -15.60
N TRP A 153 -35.27 -6.25 -14.69
CA TRP A 153 -36.31 -5.22 -14.68
C TRP A 153 -35.73 -3.81 -14.64
N HIS A 154 -34.69 -3.62 -13.86
CA HIS A 154 -33.96 -2.34 -13.77
C HIS A 154 -32.96 -2.13 -14.93
N ARG A 155 -33.03 -2.89 -16.00
CA ARG A 155 -32.13 -2.81 -17.19
C ARG A 155 -30.64 -2.89 -16.83
N ALA A 156 -30.32 -3.67 -15.82
CA ALA A 156 -28.93 -3.89 -15.37
C ALA A 156 -28.71 -5.38 -15.07
N PRO A 157 -28.79 -6.22 -16.11
CA PRO A 157 -28.63 -7.66 -15.93
C PRO A 157 -27.27 -7.96 -15.27
N ASN A 158 -27.29 -8.87 -14.33
CA ASN A 158 -26.15 -9.34 -13.57
C ASN A 158 -25.95 -10.85 -13.75
N MET A 159 -24.98 -11.41 -13.05
CA MET A 159 -24.72 -12.85 -13.05
C MET A 159 -25.97 -13.68 -12.66
N ASP A 160 -26.70 -13.25 -11.61
CA ASP A 160 -27.90 -13.95 -11.14
C ASP A 160 -28.98 -13.95 -12.23
N THR A 161 -29.00 -12.95 -13.13
CA THR A 161 -29.89 -12.88 -14.29
C THR A 161 -29.63 -14.02 -15.28
N LEU A 162 -28.36 -14.32 -15.60
CA LEU A 162 -28.00 -15.42 -16.51
C LEU A 162 -28.43 -16.76 -15.95
N VAL A 163 -28.18 -16.97 -14.65
CA VAL A 163 -28.57 -18.17 -13.93
C VAL A 163 -30.10 -18.33 -13.90
N ALA A 164 -30.79 -17.25 -13.51
CA ALA A 164 -32.26 -17.26 -13.41
C ALA A 164 -32.92 -17.53 -14.77
N LEU A 165 -32.43 -16.91 -15.85
CA LEU A 165 -32.94 -17.12 -17.20
C LEU A 165 -32.68 -18.55 -17.68
N GLY A 166 -31.45 -19.07 -17.49
CA GLY A 166 -31.11 -20.44 -17.90
C GLY A 166 -31.92 -21.49 -17.16
N ALA A 167 -32.02 -21.38 -15.84
CA ALA A 167 -32.81 -22.33 -15.02
C ALA A 167 -34.34 -22.22 -15.28
N ALA A 168 -34.86 -20.98 -15.43
CA ALA A 168 -36.27 -20.76 -15.75
C ALA A 168 -36.65 -21.27 -17.14
N ALA A 169 -35.78 -21.07 -18.12
CA ALA A 169 -36.00 -21.58 -19.49
C ALA A 169 -36.00 -23.11 -19.54
N ALA A 170 -35.02 -23.74 -18.86
CA ALA A 170 -34.96 -25.21 -18.77
C ALA A 170 -36.20 -25.78 -18.06
N PHE A 171 -36.60 -25.18 -16.95
CA PHE A 171 -37.80 -25.60 -16.19
C PHE A 171 -39.10 -25.39 -16.99
N GLY A 172 -39.25 -24.20 -17.62
CA GLY A 172 -40.44 -23.84 -18.39
C GLY A 172 -40.64 -24.75 -19.61
N TYR A 173 -39.52 -24.98 -20.38
CA TYR A 173 -39.56 -25.91 -21.49
C TYR A 173 -39.89 -27.33 -21.04
N SER A 174 -39.25 -27.86 -20.00
CA SER A 174 -39.53 -29.20 -19.49
C SER A 174 -40.99 -29.37 -19.02
N THR A 175 -41.57 -28.29 -18.44
CA THR A 175 -42.97 -28.25 -18.05
C THR A 175 -43.88 -28.35 -19.29
N TYR A 176 -43.56 -27.59 -20.37
CA TYR A 176 -44.26 -27.67 -21.65
C TYR A 176 -44.20 -29.10 -22.24
N VAL A 177 -43.00 -29.68 -22.25
CA VAL A 177 -42.77 -31.07 -22.74
C VAL A 177 -43.57 -32.09 -21.90
N LEU A 178 -43.66 -31.92 -20.58
CA LEU A 178 -44.46 -32.76 -19.70
C LEU A 178 -45.96 -32.70 -20.09
N PHE A 179 -46.49 -31.52 -20.37
CA PHE A 179 -47.87 -31.38 -20.84
C PHE A 179 -48.06 -32.01 -22.23
N ALA A 180 -47.10 -31.81 -23.18
CA ALA A 180 -47.13 -32.45 -24.47
C ALA A 180 -47.12 -34.00 -24.35
N MET A 181 -46.30 -34.54 -23.42
CA MET A 181 -46.22 -35.96 -23.12
C MET A 181 -47.55 -36.52 -22.57
N THR A 182 -48.31 -35.76 -21.77
CA THR A 182 -49.63 -36.19 -21.33
C THR A 182 -50.60 -36.32 -22.50
N GLY A 183 -50.50 -35.42 -23.50
CA GLY A 183 -51.28 -35.50 -24.73
C GLY A 183 -50.95 -36.75 -25.56
N ALA A 184 -49.68 -37.08 -25.75
CA ALA A 184 -49.20 -38.29 -26.42
C ALA A 184 -49.69 -39.58 -25.69
N GLN A 185 -49.65 -39.59 -24.37
CA GLN A 185 -50.14 -40.72 -23.56
C GLN A 185 -51.62 -40.94 -23.74
N VAL A 186 -52.42 -39.87 -23.75
CA VAL A 186 -53.88 -39.95 -23.99
C VAL A 186 -54.17 -40.43 -25.41
N ALA A 187 -53.35 -40.07 -26.40
CA ALA A 187 -53.47 -40.51 -27.78
C ALA A 187 -52.98 -41.97 -27.99
N GLY A 188 -52.37 -42.62 -27.01
CA GLY A 188 -51.79 -43.96 -27.11
C GLY A 188 -50.50 -44.03 -27.95
N ASP A 189 -49.83 -42.88 -28.13
CA ASP A 189 -48.55 -42.76 -28.85
C ASP A 189 -47.39 -43.04 -27.91
N ALA A 190 -46.96 -44.28 -27.79
CA ALA A 190 -45.84 -44.70 -26.92
C ALA A 190 -44.48 -44.12 -27.39
N ASP A 191 -44.28 -44.04 -28.72
CA ASP A 191 -43.03 -43.47 -29.25
C ASP A 191 -42.92 -41.97 -28.97
N GLY A 192 -44.05 -41.26 -29.09
CA GLY A 192 -44.14 -39.86 -28.69
C GLY A 192 -43.86 -39.64 -27.21
N VAL A 193 -44.38 -40.50 -26.31
CA VAL A 193 -44.08 -40.42 -24.88
C VAL A 193 -42.59 -40.59 -24.60
N MET A 194 -41.96 -41.61 -25.24
CA MET A 194 -40.51 -41.81 -25.06
C MET A 194 -39.69 -40.67 -25.65
N HIS A 195 -40.08 -40.10 -26.79
CA HIS A 195 -39.44 -38.94 -27.34
C HIS A 195 -39.48 -37.76 -26.37
N TYR A 196 -40.63 -37.41 -25.81
CA TYR A 196 -40.75 -36.31 -24.86
C TYR A 196 -40.01 -36.59 -23.53
N MET A 197 -39.91 -37.84 -23.10
CA MET A 197 -39.17 -38.21 -21.91
C MET A 197 -37.66 -37.83 -22.02
N HIS A 198 -37.08 -37.96 -23.18
CA HIS A 198 -35.68 -37.59 -23.48
C HIS A 198 -35.44 -36.08 -23.63
N GLU A 199 -36.51 -35.30 -23.79
CA GLU A 199 -36.44 -33.85 -23.92
C GLU A 199 -36.55 -33.08 -22.58
N PHE A 200 -36.58 -33.78 -21.44
CA PHE A 200 -36.58 -33.10 -20.13
C PHE A 200 -35.23 -32.48 -19.79
N TYR A 201 -35.28 -31.23 -19.29
CA TYR A 201 -34.16 -30.48 -18.74
C TYR A 201 -34.36 -30.08 -17.27
N PHE A 202 -35.27 -30.78 -16.50
CA PHE A 202 -35.49 -30.55 -15.09
C PHE A 202 -34.21 -30.73 -14.29
N GLU A 203 -33.45 -31.79 -14.57
CA GLU A 203 -32.15 -32.05 -13.96
C GLU A 203 -31.13 -30.96 -14.27
N SER A 204 -31.13 -30.45 -15.52
CA SER A 204 -30.22 -29.34 -15.92
C SER A 204 -30.52 -28.09 -15.12
N ALA A 205 -31.78 -27.70 -14.95
CA ALA A 205 -32.17 -26.56 -14.11
C ALA A 205 -31.73 -26.74 -12.64
N ALA A 206 -31.94 -27.91 -12.08
CA ALA A 206 -31.54 -28.24 -10.71
C ALA A 206 -30.02 -28.26 -10.52
N MET A 207 -29.29 -28.84 -11.49
CA MET A 207 -27.83 -28.95 -11.51
C MET A 207 -27.16 -27.57 -11.62
N ILE A 208 -27.64 -26.71 -12.52
CA ILE A 208 -27.16 -25.35 -12.69
C ILE A 208 -27.22 -24.60 -11.35
N LEU A 209 -28.37 -24.61 -10.67
CA LEU A 209 -28.57 -23.93 -9.38
C LEU A 209 -27.68 -24.51 -8.30
N THR A 210 -27.51 -25.81 -8.23
CA THR A 210 -26.68 -26.48 -7.23
C THR A 210 -25.21 -26.23 -7.45
N LEU A 211 -24.69 -26.37 -8.68
CA LEU A 211 -23.29 -26.15 -9.00
C LEU A 211 -22.89 -24.66 -8.81
N ILE A 212 -23.77 -23.74 -9.14
CA ILE A 212 -23.53 -22.32 -8.85
C ILE A 212 -23.47 -22.06 -7.34
N THR A 213 -24.32 -22.77 -6.57
CA THR A 213 -24.29 -22.68 -5.10
C THR A 213 -22.99 -23.28 -4.53
N VAL A 214 -22.44 -24.37 -5.13
CA VAL A 214 -21.08 -24.86 -4.82
C VAL A 214 -20.06 -23.76 -5.06
N GLY A 215 -20.06 -23.16 -6.25
CA GLY A 215 -19.15 -22.07 -6.61
C GLY A 215 -19.23 -20.90 -5.62
N LYS A 216 -20.42 -20.46 -5.27
CA LYS A 216 -20.66 -19.39 -4.28
C LYS A 216 -20.21 -19.75 -2.86
N THR A 217 -20.35 -21.01 -2.47
CA THR A 217 -19.89 -21.49 -1.15
C THR A 217 -18.36 -21.52 -1.09
N LEU A 218 -17.70 -22.00 -2.14
CA LEU A 218 -16.24 -21.98 -2.27
C LEU A 218 -15.71 -20.54 -2.29
N GLU A 219 -16.38 -19.65 -3.01
CA GLU A 219 -16.08 -18.22 -3.05
C GLU A 219 -16.16 -17.60 -1.64
N ALA A 220 -17.27 -17.80 -0.91
CA ALA A 220 -17.46 -17.26 0.43
C ALA A 220 -16.41 -17.78 1.41
N ARG A 221 -16.12 -19.10 1.40
CA ARG A 221 -15.08 -19.70 2.24
C ARG A 221 -13.69 -19.16 1.92
N SER A 222 -13.39 -18.92 0.67
CA SER A 222 -12.11 -18.38 0.22
C SER A 222 -11.95 -16.91 0.59
N LYS A 223 -13.02 -16.11 0.47
CA LYS A 223 -13.06 -14.74 0.98
C LYS A 223 -12.79 -14.69 2.49
N GLY A 224 -13.36 -15.60 3.28
CA GLY A 224 -13.07 -15.71 4.72
C GLY A 224 -11.59 -15.89 5.00
N LYS A 225 -10.89 -16.76 4.25
CA LYS A 225 -9.43 -16.98 4.41
C LYS A 225 -8.58 -15.76 4.03
N THR A 226 -9.01 -14.93 3.10
CA THR A 226 -8.27 -13.73 2.73
C THR A 226 -8.36 -12.62 3.78
N THR A 227 -9.40 -12.61 4.61
CA THR A 227 -9.56 -11.68 5.74
C THR A 227 -8.89 -12.18 7.04
N ASP A 228 -8.34 -13.40 7.06
CA ASP A 228 -7.74 -13.98 8.27
C ASP A 228 -6.53 -13.21 8.79
N ALA A 229 -5.73 -12.58 7.90
CA ALA A 229 -4.62 -11.74 8.31
C ALA A 229 -5.09 -10.53 9.14
N LEU A 230 -6.14 -9.85 8.68
CA LEU A 230 -6.74 -8.72 9.40
C LEU A 230 -7.38 -9.17 10.72
N LYS A 231 -8.07 -10.33 10.73
CA LYS A 231 -8.64 -10.92 11.95
C LYS A 231 -7.56 -11.23 12.99
N ARG A 232 -6.42 -11.77 12.57
CA ARG A 232 -5.31 -12.05 13.47
C ARG A 232 -4.78 -10.78 14.11
N LEU A 233 -4.59 -9.70 13.34
CA LEU A 233 -4.19 -8.41 13.88
C LEU A 233 -5.20 -7.89 14.92
N MET A 234 -6.50 -7.95 14.63
CA MET A 234 -7.56 -7.55 15.58
C MET A 234 -7.61 -8.41 16.85
N GLN A 235 -7.21 -9.68 16.75
CA GLN A 235 -7.18 -10.60 17.91
C GLN A 235 -6.01 -10.34 18.85
N LEU A 236 -4.99 -9.59 18.42
CA LEU A 236 -3.84 -9.22 19.23
C LEU A 236 -4.17 -8.11 20.25
N THR A 237 -5.25 -7.36 20.05
CA THR A 237 -5.68 -6.30 20.96
C THR A 237 -6.09 -6.91 22.30
N PRO A 238 -5.40 -6.60 23.40
CA PRO A 238 -5.80 -7.04 24.73
C PRO A 238 -7.19 -6.50 25.09
N LYS A 239 -7.95 -7.25 25.86
CA LYS A 239 -9.29 -6.84 26.30
C LYS A 239 -9.29 -6.07 27.61
N THR A 240 -8.23 -6.19 28.37
CA THR A 240 -8.07 -5.59 29.71
C THR A 240 -6.68 -5.01 29.87
N ALA A 241 -6.56 -4.01 30.74
CA ALA A 241 -5.30 -3.41 31.17
C ALA A 241 -5.21 -3.42 32.69
N VAL A 242 -3.99 -3.49 33.24
CA VAL A 242 -3.73 -3.37 34.68
C VAL A 242 -3.28 -1.93 34.94
N LEU A 243 -4.17 -1.10 35.48
CA LEU A 243 -3.86 0.28 35.86
C LEU A 243 -3.22 0.34 37.23
N LEU A 244 -2.34 1.31 37.40
CA LEU A 244 -1.68 1.64 38.67
C LEU A 244 -2.29 2.94 39.25
N GLU A 245 -3.21 2.81 40.20
CA GLU A 245 -3.84 3.95 40.87
C GLU A 245 -3.43 3.98 42.37
N ASN A 246 -2.78 5.02 42.80
CA ASN A 246 -2.32 5.20 44.20
C ASN A 246 -1.52 4.00 44.77
N GLY A 247 -0.67 3.39 43.93
CA GLY A 247 0.15 2.23 44.30
C GLY A 247 -0.60 0.89 44.37
N LYS A 248 -1.87 0.84 43.91
CA LYS A 248 -2.67 -0.39 43.82
C LYS A 248 -2.94 -0.72 42.37
N GLU A 249 -2.85 -2.00 42.06
CA GLU A 249 -3.20 -2.54 40.74
C GLU A 249 -4.70 -2.77 40.63
N ARG A 250 -5.26 -2.32 39.50
CA ARG A 250 -6.67 -2.52 39.16
C ARG A 250 -6.80 -2.95 37.71
N THR A 251 -7.35 -4.14 37.52
CA THR A 251 -7.67 -4.60 36.16
C THR A 251 -8.95 -3.93 35.65
N VAL A 252 -8.87 -3.27 34.53
CA VAL A 252 -9.99 -2.58 33.87
C VAL A 252 -10.15 -3.05 32.43
N PRO A 253 -11.36 -2.93 31.83
CA PRO A 253 -11.52 -3.03 30.38
C PRO A 253 -10.67 -1.99 29.67
N ILE A 254 -10.14 -2.34 28.48
CA ILE A 254 -9.22 -1.47 27.74
C ILE A 254 -9.84 -0.13 27.35
N GLU A 255 -11.17 -0.10 27.18
CA GLU A 255 -11.93 1.11 26.82
C GLU A 255 -11.95 2.17 27.93
N GLN A 256 -11.57 1.79 29.17
CA GLN A 256 -11.48 2.70 30.32
C GLN A 256 -10.10 3.32 30.48
N VAL A 257 -9.11 2.90 29.70
CA VAL A 257 -7.77 3.47 29.75
C VAL A 257 -7.76 4.82 29.04
N MET A 258 -7.26 5.85 29.69
CA MET A 258 -7.11 7.20 29.13
C MET A 258 -5.64 7.58 28.99
N CYS A 259 -5.34 8.52 28.10
CA CYS A 259 -4.00 9.08 27.98
C CYS A 259 -3.53 9.66 29.32
N GLY A 260 -2.26 9.41 29.66
CA GLY A 260 -1.66 9.85 30.92
C GLY A 260 -1.81 8.87 32.08
N MET A 261 -2.71 7.87 32.00
CA MET A 261 -2.81 6.84 33.03
C MET A 261 -1.59 5.93 33.04
N GLU A 262 -1.24 5.43 34.23
CA GLU A 262 -0.13 4.49 34.40
C GLU A 262 -0.65 3.06 34.38
N PHE A 263 0.08 2.19 33.70
CA PHE A 263 -0.26 0.77 33.60
C PHE A 263 0.97 -0.11 33.80
N ALA A 264 0.73 -1.31 34.25
CA ALA A 264 1.75 -2.34 34.44
C ALA A 264 1.69 -3.41 33.34
N VAL A 265 2.87 -3.90 32.93
CA VAL A 265 2.99 -5.02 31.99
C VAL A 265 3.98 -6.03 32.57
N ARG A 266 3.50 -7.22 32.90
CA ARG A 266 4.31 -8.31 33.44
C ARG A 266 4.93 -9.15 32.33
N PRO A 267 5.97 -9.93 32.61
CA PRO A 267 6.50 -10.91 31.66
C PRO A 267 5.42 -11.84 31.14
N GLY A 268 5.36 -12.01 29.82
CA GLY A 268 4.36 -12.80 29.11
C GLY A 268 3.04 -12.07 28.80
N GLU A 269 2.85 -10.84 29.30
CA GLU A 269 1.65 -10.05 29.00
C GLU A 269 1.83 -9.20 27.75
N HIS A 270 0.73 -8.93 27.07
CA HIS A 270 0.68 -7.97 25.98
C HIS A 270 0.57 -6.54 26.53
N VAL A 271 1.28 -5.62 25.90
CA VAL A 271 1.13 -4.17 26.15
C VAL A 271 -0.30 -3.75 25.74
N PRO A 272 -1.08 -3.15 26.66
CA PRO A 272 -2.49 -2.88 26.38
C PRO A 272 -2.72 -1.69 25.45
N VAL A 273 -1.96 -0.62 25.60
CA VAL A 273 -2.06 0.64 24.83
C VAL A 273 -0.66 1.18 24.56
N ASP A 274 -0.51 2.11 23.62
CA ASP A 274 0.79 2.75 23.40
C ASP A 274 1.18 3.60 24.61
N GLY A 275 2.45 3.55 24.96
CA GLY A 275 2.96 4.25 26.14
C GLY A 275 4.45 4.51 26.13
N VAL A 276 4.95 5.08 27.22
CA VAL A 276 6.38 5.29 27.48
C VAL A 276 6.72 4.62 28.80
N ILE A 277 7.86 3.93 28.84
CA ILE A 277 8.34 3.27 30.06
C ILE A 277 8.76 4.32 31.09
N LEU A 278 8.18 4.26 32.29
CA LEU A 278 8.54 5.09 33.43
C LEU A 278 9.52 4.38 34.37
N GLU A 279 9.40 3.05 34.50
CA GLU A 279 10.21 2.23 35.40
C GLU A 279 10.33 0.81 34.83
N GLY A 280 11.53 0.23 35.00
CA GLY A 280 11.85 -1.11 34.54
C GLY A 280 12.62 -1.13 33.23
N SER A 281 13.09 -2.32 32.88
CA SER A 281 13.69 -2.63 31.57
C SER A 281 13.29 -4.03 31.14
N SER A 282 13.05 -4.24 29.87
CA SER A 282 12.68 -5.55 29.34
C SER A 282 12.95 -5.63 27.85
N ALA A 283 13.03 -6.84 27.33
CA ALA A 283 12.95 -7.12 25.90
C ALA A 283 11.48 -7.27 25.49
N LEU A 284 11.04 -6.53 24.47
CA LEU A 284 9.69 -6.60 23.91
C LEU A 284 9.72 -7.35 22.57
N ASP A 285 8.86 -8.35 22.43
CA ASP A 285 8.60 -8.98 21.14
C ASP A 285 7.60 -8.11 20.36
N GLU A 286 8.12 -7.40 19.36
CA GLU A 286 7.35 -6.53 18.48
C GLU A 286 6.96 -7.23 17.16
N SER A 287 7.19 -8.55 17.05
CA SER A 287 6.99 -9.33 15.81
C SER A 287 5.56 -9.25 15.25
N ALA A 288 4.59 -9.01 16.11
CA ALA A 288 3.19 -8.85 15.73
C ALA A 288 2.93 -7.59 14.88
N LEU A 289 3.70 -6.52 15.10
CA LEU A 289 3.59 -5.24 14.42
C LEU A 289 4.64 -5.07 13.33
N THR A 290 5.88 -5.47 13.63
CA THR A 290 7.03 -5.28 12.76
C THR A 290 7.34 -6.51 11.90
N GLY A 291 6.96 -7.70 12.32
CA GLY A 291 7.33 -8.96 11.68
C GLY A 291 8.74 -9.45 12.02
N GLU A 292 9.49 -8.73 12.87
CA GLU A 292 10.80 -9.13 13.34
C GLU A 292 10.71 -10.08 14.54
N SER A 293 11.38 -11.22 14.45
CA SER A 293 11.30 -12.25 15.51
C SER A 293 12.27 -12.02 16.67
N VAL A 294 13.17 -11.04 16.56
CA VAL A 294 14.14 -10.74 17.62
C VAL A 294 13.54 -9.71 18.56
N PRO A 295 13.39 -10.02 19.85
CA PRO A 295 12.91 -9.04 20.83
C PRO A 295 13.84 -7.81 20.91
N VAL A 296 13.26 -6.64 21.10
CA VAL A 296 13.95 -5.34 21.20
C VAL A 296 14.07 -4.95 22.66
N ASP A 297 15.29 -4.69 23.12
CA ASP A 297 15.54 -4.20 24.46
C ASP A 297 15.01 -2.78 24.63
N LYS A 298 14.23 -2.55 25.70
CA LYS A 298 13.62 -1.28 26.04
C LYS A 298 13.94 -0.90 27.48
N THR A 299 14.18 0.38 27.67
CA THR A 299 14.55 0.98 28.94
C THR A 299 13.65 2.17 29.27
N VAL A 300 13.86 2.79 30.43
CA VAL A 300 13.11 3.99 30.87
C VAL A 300 13.23 5.11 29.83
N GLY A 301 12.09 5.65 29.40
CA GLY A 301 11.99 6.68 28.38
C GLY A 301 11.68 6.14 26.97
N ASP A 302 11.83 4.82 26.72
CA ASP A 302 11.52 4.22 25.43
C ASP A 302 10.02 4.05 25.21
N PRO A 303 9.55 4.19 23.94
CA PRO A 303 8.16 3.94 23.59
C PRO A 303 7.85 2.45 23.56
N VAL A 304 6.62 2.10 23.98
CA VAL A 304 6.04 0.77 23.86
C VAL A 304 4.74 0.85 23.05
N SER A 305 4.51 -0.14 22.20
CA SER A 305 3.33 -0.18 21.31
C SER A 305 2.33 -1.24 21.78
N ALA A 306 1.06 -0.96 21.60
CA ALA A 306 -0.03 -1.90 21.90
C ALA A 306 0.16 -3.23 21.16
N ALA A 307 -0.21 -4.33 21.82
CA ALA A 307 -0.12 -5.71 21.35
C ALA A 307 1.30 -6.32 21.24
N THR A 308 2.36 -5.58 21.55
CA THR A 308 3.70 -6.18 21.74
C THR A 308 3.74 -7.02 23.00
N VAL A 309 4.60 -8.03 23.07
CA VAL A 309 4.66 -8.95 24.20
C VAL A 309 5.89 -8.67 25.06
N ASN A 310 5.68 -8.43 26.33
CA ASN A 310 6.75 -8.29 27.30
C ASN A 310 7.38 -9.66 27.59
N THR A 311 8.70 -9.84 27.36
CA THR A 311 9.33 -11.17 27.47
C THR A 311 9.99 -11.42 28.81
N SER A 312 10.51 -10.41 29.52
CA SER A 312 11.37 -10.64 30.67
C SER A 312 11.11 -9.80 31.91
N GLY A 313 11.18 -8.47 31.85
CA GLY A 313 11.13 -7.57 32.99
C GLY A 313 9.69 -7.10 33.33
N TYR A 314 9.51 -6.58 34.53
CA TYR A 314 8.30 -5.83 34.89
C TYR A 314 8.45 -4.40 34.34
N LEU A 315 7.41 -3.92 33.67
CA LEU A 315 7.38 -2.57 33.12
C LEU A 315 6.23 -1.77 33.76
N ARG A 316 6.53 -0.55 34.17
CA ARG A 316 5.55 0.48 34.48
C ARG A 316 5.58 1.52 33.38
N CYS A 317 4.46 1.73 32.73
CA CYS A 317 4.36 2.60 31.56
C CYS A 317 3.26 3.64 31.78
N ARG A 318 3.39 4.78 31.08
CA ARG A 318 2.34 5.81 30.96
C ARG A 318 1.74 5.79 29.58
N ALA A 319 0.40 5.72 29.53
CA ALA A 319 -0.35 5.70 28.27
C ALA A 319 -0.16 7.03 27.49
N THR A 320 0.23 6.93 26.23
CA THR A 320 0.42 8.08 25.32
C THR A 320 -0.66 8.12 24.26
N ARG A 321 -1.11 6.95 23.74
CA ARG A 321 -2.20 6.82 22.79
C ARG A 321 -3.11 5.67 23.21
N VAL A 322 -4.43 5.88 23.09
CA VAL A 322 -5.44 4.91 23.53
C VAL A 322 -6.53 4.73 22.47
N GLY A 323 -7.26 3.62 22.52
CA GLY A 323 -8.41 3.37 21.65
C GLY A 323 -8.03 3.32 20.17
N GLU A 324 -8.69 4.15 19.37
CA GLU A 324 -8.48 4.21 17.91
C GLU A 324 -7.13 4.83 17.52
N ASP A 325 -6.50 5.61 18.41
CA ASP A 325 -5.25 6.31 18.14
C ASP A 325 -4.00 5.43 18.40
N THR A 326 -4.17 4.21 18.93
CA THR A 326 -3.04 3.28 19.11
C THR A 326 -2.44 2.87 17.76
N THR A 327 -1.13 2.65 17.73
CA THR A 327 -0.40 2.19 16.54
C THR A 327 -1.05 0.97 15.90
N LEU A 328 -1.46 -0.03 16.70
CA LEU A 328 -2.16 -1.20 16.19
C LEU A 328 -3.50 -0.83 15.55
N SER A 329 -4.30 0.03 16.16
CA SER A 329 -5.60 0.47 15.62
C SER A 329 -5.42 1.21 14.29
N GLN A 330 -4.41 2.07 14.18
CA GLN A 330 -4.08 2.76 12.94
C GLN A 330 -3.66 1.78 11.83
N ILE A 331 -2.86 0.76 12.15
CA ILE A 331 -2.48 -0.30 11.19
C ILE A 331 -3.73 -1.04 10.70
N ILE A 332 -4.63 -1.45 11.62
CA ILE A 332 -5.88 -2.13 11.28
C ILE A 332 -6.74 -1.24 10.38
N GLN A 333 -6.84 0.05 10.70
CA GLN A 333 -7.61 1.02 9.90
C GLN A 333 -7.01 1.20 8.51
N MET A 334 -5.69 1.35 8.37
CA MET A 334 -5.02 1.46 7.06
C MET A 334 -5.26 0.23 6.19
N VAL A 335 -5.15 -0.98 6.74
CA VAL A 335 -5.40 -2.22 5.99
C VAL A 335 -6.87 -2.34 5.59
N SER A 336 -7.79 -1.91 6.47
CA SER A 336 -9.25 -1.88 6.20
C SER A 336 -9.59 -0.88 5.09
N ASP A 337 -9.01 0.32 5.12
CA ASP A 337 -9.21 1.36 4.11
C ASP A 337 -8.65 0.95 2.76
N ALA A 338 -7.48 0.32 2.75
CA ALA A 338 -6.91 -0.24 1.53
C ALA A 338 -7.83 -1.31 0.91
N ALA A 339 -8.46 -2.15 1.73
CA ALA A 339 -9.43 -3.15 1.27
C ALA A 339 -10.75 -2.53 0.75
N ALA A 340 -11.12 -1.35 1.24
CA ALA A 340 -12.32 -0.61 0.81
C ALA A 340 -12.12 0.18 -0.49
N THR A 341 -10.88 0.49 -0.86
CA THR A 341 -10.56 1.22 -2.10
C THR A 341 -10.46 0.30 -3.31
N LYS A 342 -10.65 0.84 -4.51
CA LYS A 342 -10.51 0.11 -5.77
C LYS A 342 -9.30 0.57 -6.56
N ALA A 343 -8.44 -0.36 -6.91
CA ALA A 343 -7.35 -0.15 -7.85
C ALA A 343 -7.88 0.20 -9.27
N PRO A 344 -7.13 0.97 -10.07
CA PRO A 344 -7.50 1.30 -11.45
C PRO A 344 -7.80 0.07 -12.30
N ILE A 345 -7.04 -1.00 -12.18
CA ILE A 345 -7.25 -2.26 -12.91
C ILE A 345 -8.59 -2.92 -12.55
N ALA A 346 -9.05 -2.79 -11.29
CA ALA A 346 -10.36 -3.29 -10.85
C ALA A 346 -11.50 -2.52 -11.53
N LYS A 347 -11.36 -1.20 -11.70
CA LYS A 347 -12.36 -0.37 -12.38
C LYS A 347 -12.52 -0.76 -13.86
N ILE A 348 -11.42 -1.15 -14.51
CA ILE A 348 -11.45 -1.65 -15.88
C ILE A 348 -12.18 -3.01 -15.95
N ALA A 349 -11.85 -3.94 -15.05
CA ALA A 349 -12.51 -5.23 -14.97
C ALA A 349 -14.02 -5.11 -14.71
N ASP A 350 -14.43 -4.20 -13.83
CA ASP A 350 -15.85 -3.92 -13.55
C ASP A 350 -16.59 -3.37 -14.78
N ARG A 351 -15.96 -2.48 -15.54
CA ARG A 351 -16.53 -1.93 -16.79
C ARG A 351 -16.74 -3.02 -17.83
N VAL A 352 -15.72 -3.86 -18.02
CA VAL A 352 -15.81 -5.00 -18.95
C VAL A 352 -16.94 -5.95 -18.52
N SER A 353 -17.03 -6.27 -17.22
CA SER A 353 -18.09 -7.13 -16.67
C SER A 353 -19.49 -6.57 -16.91
N GLY A 354 -19.66 -5.24 -16.84
CA GLY A 354 -20.95 -4.58 -17.10
C GLY A 354 -21.44 -4.69 -18.55
N VAL A 355 -20.52 -4.77 -19.53
CA VAL A 355 -20.85 -4.96 -20.95
C VAL A 355 -21.00 -6.44 -21.30
N PHE A 356 -20.25 -7.30 -20.62
CA PHE A 356 -20.16 -8.72 -20.92
C PHE A 356 -21.51 -9.44 -20.80
N VAL A 357 -22.27 -9.19 -19.71
CA VAL A 357 -23.55 -9.89 -19.48
C VAL A 357 -24.59 -9.61 -20.57
N PRO A 358 -24.87 -8.35 -20.99
CA PRO A 358 -25.74 -8.08 -22.14
C PRO A 358 -25.29 -8.73 -23.45
N VAL A 359 -23.98 -8.73 -23.72
CA VAL A 359 -23.39 -9.35 -24.92
C VAL A 359 -23.64 -10.86 -24.92
N VAL A 360 -23.41 -11.52 -23.80
CA VAL A 360 -23.68 -12.96 -23.64
C VAL A 360 -25.16 -13.30 -23.85
N MET A 361 -26.06 -12.49 -23.31
CA MET A 361 -27.50 -12.68 -23.54
C MET A 361 -27.85 -12.59 -25.03
N ALA A 362 -27.26 -11.63 -25.74
CA ALA A 362 -27.42 -11.51 -27.18
C ALA A 362 -26.86 -12.74 -27.94
N ILE A 363 -25.67 -13.21 -27.56
CA ILE A 363 -25.05 -14.41 -28.13
C ILE A 363 -25.95 -15.65 -27.91
N ALA A 364 -26.49 -15.82 -26.71
CA ALA A 364 -27.39 -16.95 -26.39
C ALA A 364 -28.65 -16.90 -27.22
N LEU A 365 -29.25 -15.70 -27.38
CA LEU A 365 -30.41 -15.52 -28.26
C LEU A 365 -30.10 -15.85 -29.73
N VAL A 366 -29.02 -15.29 -30.26
CA VAL A 366 -28.55 -15.54 -31.62
C VAL A 366 -28.26 -17.03 -31.83
N THR A 367 -27.59 -17.69 -30.88
CA THR A 367 -27.33 -19.13 -30.92
C THR A 367 -28.62 -19.93 -31.04
N THR A 368 -29.62 -19.62 -30.19
CA THR A 368 -30.94 -20.31 -30.24
C THR A 368 -31.62 -20.11 -31.60
N VAL A 369 -31.65 -18.88 -32.10
CA VAL A 369 -32.25 -18.56 -33.41
C VAL A 369 -31.53 -19.26 -34.56
N VAL A 370 -30.20 -19.28 -34.56
CA VAL A 370 -29.40 -19.93 -35.61
C VAL A 370 -29.70 -21.43 -35.66
N TRP A 371 -29.73 -22.14 -34.52
CA TRP A 371 -30.03 -23.56 -34.49
C TRP A 371 -31.48 -23.87 -34.91
N LEU A 372 -32.44 -22.99 -34.61
CA LEU A 372 -33.81 -23.11 -35.13
C LEU A 372 -33.82 -22.95 -36.65
N LEU A 373 -33.12 -21.99 -37.21
CA LEU A 373 -33.04 -21.78 -38.65
C LEU A 373 -32.33 -22.93 -39.41
N THR A 374 -31.46 -23.69 -38.70
CA THR A 374 -30.87 -24.92 -39.27
C THR A 374 -31.81 -26.15 -39.23
N GLY A 375 -33.04 -25.98 -38.76
CA GLY A 375 -34.05 -27.05 -38.74
C GLY A 375 -33.97 -27.98 -37.54
N GLN A 376 -33.23 -27.62 -36.47
CA GLN A 376 -33.18 -28.38 -35.25
C GLN A 376 -34.41 -28.15 -34.37
N SER A 377 -34.71 -29.09 -33.49
CA SER A 377 -35.85 -28.96 -32.55
C SER A 377 -35.65 -27.73 -31.61
N PHE A 378 -36.78 -27.16 -31.17
CA PHE A 378 -36.76 -26.04 -30.23
C PHE A 378 -36.00 -26.40 -28.95
N GLY A 379 -36.17 -27.62 -28.43
CA GLY A 379 -35.47 -28.13 -27.24
C GLY A 379 -33.94 -28.12 -27.44
N TYR A 380 -33.49 -28.62 -28.57
CA TYR A 380 -32.08 -28.65 -28.92
C TYR A 380 -31.50 -27.25 -29.05
N ALA A 381 -32.15 -26.33 -29.74
CA ALA A 381 -31.73 -24.96 -29.93
C ALA A 381 -31.68 -24.21 -28.58
N LEU A 382 -32.72 -24.40 -27.75
CA LEU A 382 -32.80 -23.78 -26.40
C LEU A 382 -31.68 -24.28 -25.46
N ALA A 383 -31.37 -25.58 -25.51
CA ALA A 383 -30.28 -26.18 -24.74
C ALA A 383 -28.91 -25.52 -25.06
N ARG A 384 -28.66 -25.20 -26.36
CA ARG A 384 -27.43 -24.47 -26.74
C ARG A 384 -27.42 -23.05 -26.17
N GLY A 385 -28.54 -22.31 -26.26
CA GLY A 385 -28.70 -21.00 -25.70
C GLY A 385 -28.47 -20.98 -24.16
N ILE A 386 -29.08 -21.95 -23.45
CA ILE A 386 -28.88 -22.14 -22.01
C ILE A 386 -27.42 -22.44 -21.69
N SER A 387 -26.75 -23.30 -22.46
CA SER A 387 -25.34 -23.62 -22.28
C SER A 387 -24.45 -22.36 -22.39
N VAL A 388 -24.74 -21.48 -23.35
CA VAL A 388 -24.05 -20.19 -23.49
C VAL A 388 -24.29 -19.30 -22.28
N LEU A 389 -25.52 -19.17 -21.80
CA LEU A 389 -25.83 -18.36 -20.60
C LEU A 389 -25.07 -18.85 -19.36
N VAL A 390 -25.02 -20.15 -19.15
CA VAL A 390 -24.44 -20.77 -17.95
C VAL A 390 -22.91 -20.69 -17.94
N ILE A 391 -22.25 -21.06 -19.04
CA ILE A 391 -20.77 -21.05 -19.08
C ILE A 391 -20.19 -19.66 -19.00
N SER A 392 -20.93 -18.66 -19.44
CA SER A 392 -20.46 -17.28 -19.57
C SER A 392 -20.53 -16.46 -18.29
N CYS A 393 -20.69 -17.08 -17.13
CA CYS A 393 -20.72 -16.32 -15.87
C CYS A 393 -19.37 -15.66 -15.57
N PRO A 394 -19.28 -14.33 -15.42
CA PRO A 394 -18.05 -13.63 -15.11
C PRO A 394 -17.70 -13.63 -13.61
N CYS A 395 -18.01 -14.72 -12.88
CA CYS A 395 -17.82 -14.83 -11.44
C CYS A 395 -16.38 -14.61 -11.02
N ALA A 396 -15.46 -15.27 -11.69
CA ALA A 396 -14.03 -15.22 -11.44
C ALA A 396 -13.44 -13.81 -11.70
N LEU A 397 -13.98 -13.09 -12.70
CA LEU A 397 -13.53 -11.74 -13.05
C LEU A 397 -13.74 -10.72 -11.91
N GLY A 398 -14.89 -10.79 -11.23
CA GLY A 398 -15.20 -9.91 -10.11
C GLY A 398 -14.33 -10.15 -8.86
N LEU A 399 -13.68 -11.31 -8.76
CA LEU A 399 -12.82 -11.69 -7.63
C LEU A 399 -11.32 -11.55 -7.96
N ALA A 400 -10.96 -11.55 -9.22
CA ALA A 400 -9.57 -11.61 -9.69
C ALA A 400 -8.68 -10.53 -9.06
N THR A 401 -9.17 -9.29 -8.98
CA THR A 401 -8.42 -8.15 -8.46
C THR A 401 -8.57 -7.99 -6.93
N PRO A 402 -9.78 -7.96 -6.34
CA PRO A 402 -9.92 -7.68 -4.92
C PRO A 402 -9.24 -8.71 -4.02
N VAL A 403 -9.29 -9.99 -4.38
CA VAL A 403 -8.68 -11.06 -3.58
C VAL A 403 -7.15 -10.95 -3.61
N ALA A 404 -6.55 -10.71 -4.78
CA ALA A 404 -5.10 -10.54 -4.89
C ALA A 404 -4.60 -9.30 -4.12
N ILE A 405 -5.32 -8.17 -4.19
CA ILE A 405 -5.00 -6.96 -3.44
C ILE A 405 -5.07 -7.21 -1.94
N MET A 406 -6.12 -7.88 -1.45
CA MET A 406 -6.26 -8.16 -0.03
C MET A 406 -5.16 -9.09 0.49
N VAL A 407 -4.82 -10.14 -0.26
CA VAL A 407 -3.70 -11.03 0.11
C VAL A 407 -2.38 -10.26 0.06
N GLY A 408 -2.17 -9.41 -0.97
CA GLY A 408 -0.99 -8.57 -1.09
C GLY A 408 -0.85 -7.60 0.09
N ASN A 409 -1.92 -6.87 0.44
CA ASN A 409 -1.93 -5.96 1.59
C ASN A 409 -1.70 -6.71 2.90
N GLY A 410 -2.33 -7.87 3.08
CA GLY A 410 -2.13 -8.71 4.26
C GLY A 410 -0.70 -9.21 4.40
N LEU A 411 -0.05 -9.58 3.28
CA LEU A 411 1.36 -9.96 3.26
C LEU A 411 2.26 -8.75 3.55
N GLY A 412 1.93 -7.58 2.99
CA GLY A 412 2.63 -6.31 3.28
C GLY A 412 2.57 -5.98 4.76
N ALA A 413 1.37 -5.92 5.33
CA ALA A 413 1.16 -5.59 6.73
C ALA A 413 1.92 -6.55 7.67
N LYS A 414 1.93 -7.85 7.38
CA LYS A 414 2.71 -8.84 8.13
C LYS A 414 4.22 -8.57 8.11
N ASN A 415 4.73 -7.85 7.10
CA ASN A 415 6.14 -7.50 6.94
C ASN A 415 6.39 -6.01 7.19
N GLY A 416 5.52 -5.32 7.92
CA GLY A 416 5.69 -3.90 8.24
C GLY A 416 5.54 -2.94 7.06
N ILE A 417 4.95 -3.38 5.94
CA ILE A 417 4.70 -2.55 4.74
C ILE A 417 3.20 -2.29 4.62
N LEU A 418 2.77 -1.06 4.87
CA LEU A 418 1.36 -0.68 4.93
C LEU A 418 0.99 0.21 3.74
N PHE A 419 0.13 -0.29 2.86
CA PHE A 419 -0.44 0.49 1.77
C PHE A 419 -1.77 1.10 2.22
N LYS A 420 -1.91 2.42 2.14
CA LYS A 420 -3.16 3.10 2.53
C LYS A 420 -4.32 2.86 1.57
N THR A 421 -4.03 2.57 0.31
CA THR A 421 -5.04 2.33 -0.72
C THR A 421 -4.65 1.20 -1.66
N ALA A 422 -5.64 0.61 -2.32
CA ALA A 422 -5.38 -0.34 -3.40
C ALA A 422 -4.69 0.33 -4.61
N VAL A 423 -4.88 1.65 -4.77
CA VAL A 423 -4.19 2.45 -5.81
C VAL A 423 -2.70 2.52 -5.50
N SER A 424 -2.34 2.81 -4.23
CA SER A 424 -0.94 2.86 -3.79
C SER A 424 -0.24 1.53 -4.01
N LEU A 425 -0.91 0.39 -3.71
CA LEU A 425 -0.36 -0.94 -4.00
C LEU A 425 -0.16 -1.15 -5.50
N GLU A 426 -1.09 -0.74 -6.36
CA GLU A 426 -0.96 -0.89 -7.81
C GLU A 426 0.13 0.00 -8.41
N GLU A 427 0.20 1.27 -8.01
CA GLU A 427 1.10 2.25 -8.61
C GLU A 427 2.55 2.07 -8.17
N THR A 428 2.80 1.61 -6.94
CA THR A 428 4.15 1.33 -6.42
C THR A 428 4.96 0.41 -7.33
N GLY A 429 4.34 -0.60 -7.95
CA GLY A 429 5.04 -1.53 -8.86
C GLY A 429 5.40 -0.95 -10.23
N LYS A 430 4.81 0.18 -10.60
CA LYS A 430 4.95 0.82 -11.92
C LYS A 430 5.96 1.95 -11.94
N VAL A 431 6.63 2.22 -10.82
CA VAL A 431 7.56 3.33 -10.68
C VAL A 431 8.84 3.13 -11.47
N GLN A 432 9.44 4.25 -11.88
CA GLN A 432 10.61 4.32 -12.73
C GLN A 432 11.75 5.10 -12.05
N ILE A 433 11.42 5.99 -11.11
CA ILE A 433 12.36 6.83 -10.37
C ILE A 433 12.04 6.70 -8.89
N VAL A 434 13.05 6.49 -8.05
CA VAL A 434 12.96 6.56 -6.59
C VAL A 434 13.81 7.72 -6.12
N VAL A 435 13.18 8.67 -5.45
CA VAL A 435 13.82 9.81 -4.81
C VAL A 435 13.92 9.50 -3.33
N LEU A 436 15.13 9.53 -2.80
CA LEU A 436 15.44 9.24 -1.41
C LEU A 436 15.87 10.52 -0.73
N ASP A 437 15.25 10.89 0.38
CA ASP A 437 15.88 11.85 1.27
C ASP A 437 17.20 11.28 1.82
N LYS A 438 18.12 12.16 2.22
CA LYS A 438 19.38 11.69 2.81
C LYS A 438 19.18 11.25 4.25
N THR A 439 18.74 12.20 5.10
CA THR A 439 18.74 12.09 6.57
C THR A 439 17.61 11.14 7.04
N GLY A 440 17.92 10.17 7.90
CA GLY A 440 16.94 9.21 8.41
C GLY A 440 16.48 8.17 7.37
N THR A 441 16.70 8.42 6.07
CA THR A 441 16.32 7.53 4.95
C THR A 441 17.50 6.71 4.43
N ILE A 442 18.51 7.35 3.83
CA ILE A 442 19.76 6.69 3.40
C ILE A 442 20.70 6.50 4.59
N THR A 443 20.72 7.51 5.50
CA THR A 443 21.54 7.54 6.70
C THR A 443 20.71 7.26 7.94
N GLU A 444 21.37 7.02 9.08
CA GLU A 444 20.68 6.74 10.35
C GLU A 444 19.92 7.94 10.91
N GLY A 445 20.26 9.18 10.46
CA GLY A 445 19.64 10.42 10.92
C GLY A 445 20.17 10.89 12.28
N ALA A 446 21.08 10.14 12.87
CA ALA A 446 21.76 10.47 14.10
C ALA A 446 23.27 10.55 13.85
N PRO A 447 23.90 11.73 14.04
CA PRO A 447 25.32 11.86 13.89
C PRO A 447 26.07 10.95 14.87
N LYS A 448 27.15 10.31 14.41
CA LYS A 448 28.04 9.47 15.23
C LYS A 448 29.48 9.88 15.07
N VAL A 449 30.29 9.68 16.09
CA VAL A 449 31.74 9.84 16.02
C VAL A 449 32.30 8.73 15.13
N THR A 450 32.98 9.13 14.06
CA THR A 450 33.56 8.18 13.08
C THR A 450 35.08 8.07 13.21
N ASP A 451 35.78 9.15 13.55
CA ASP A 451 37.25 9.17 13.68
C ASP A 451 37.67 10.06 14.84
N LEU A 452 38.71 9.60 15.54
CA LEU A 452 39.45 10.39 16.50
C LEU A 452 40.86 10.56 15.97
N VAL A 453 41.33 11.80 15.87
CA VAL A 453 42.66 12.10 15.37
C VAL A 453 43.38 13.01 16.40
N PRO A 454 44.04 12.40 17.39
CA PRO A 454 44.81 13.16 18.38
C PRO A 454 46.09 13.74 17.76
N VAL A 455 46.60 14.86 18.30
CA VAL A 455 47.95 15.33 17.98
C VAL A 455 49.02 14.44 18.62
N LEU A 456 50.24 14.51 18.07
CA LEU A 456 51.36 13.72 18.55
C LEU A 456 51.58 13.93 20.09
N GLY A 457 51.54 12.83 20.87
CA GLY A 457 51.69 12.88 22.30
C GLY A 457 50.37 13.00 23.11
N VAL A 458 49.23 13.03 22.47
CA VAL A 458 47.93 12.99 23.14
C VAL A 458 47.30 11.61 22.88
N GLU A 459 46.81 10.94 23.91
CA GLU A 459 46.09 9.70 23.79
C GLU A 459 44.64 9.95 23.33
N GLU A 460 44.08 9.03 22.53
CA GLU A 460 42.68 9.09 22.05
C GLU A 460 41.69 9.14 23.23
N SER A 461 41.96 8.37 24.27
CA SER A 461 41.19 8.34 25.52
C SER A 461 41.07 9.70 26.17
N ARG A 462 42.19 10.46 26.21
CA ARG A 462 42.23 11.83 26.75
C ARG A 462 41.48 12.84 25.91
N LEU A 463 41.67 12.76 24.57
CA LEU A 463 40.92 13.61 23.65
C LEU A 463 39.41 13.39 23.81
N ALA A 464 38.98 12.11 23.85
CA ALA A 464 37.56 11.76 24.01
C ALA A 464 37.01 12.24 25.37
N ALA A 465 37.74 12.06 26.47
CA ALA A 465 37.30 12.46 27.81
C ALA A 465 37.10 13.97 27.91
N LEU A 466 38.05 14.76 27.39
CA LEU A 466 37.97 16.24 27.42
C LEU A 466 36.88 16.75 26.44
N ALA A 467 36.72 16.14 25.31
CA ALA A 467 35.62 16.45 24.38
C ALA A 467 34.26 16.16 25.05
N CYS A 468 34.07 15.00 25.68
CA CYS A 468 32.85 14.65 26.40
C CYS A 468 32.58 15.63 27.55
N ALA A 469 33.63 16.07 28.30
CA ALA A 469 33.49 17.04 29.37
C ALA A 469 32.97 18.40 28.88
N LEU A 470 33.39 18.83 27.69
CA LEU A 470 32.95 20.10 27.09
C LEU A 470 31.52 19.96 26.53
N GLU A 471 31.24 18.87 25.79
CA GLU A 471 30.01 18.70 25.03
C GLU A 471 28.81 18.26 25.89
N GLN A 472 29.02 17.78 27.13
CA GLN A 472 27.93 17.29 28.01
C GLN A 472 26.85 18.35 28.33
N LYS A 473 27.17 19.64 28.24
CA LYS A 473 26.24 20.75 28.48
C LYS A 473 25.65 21.35 27.19
N SER A 474 26.03 20.83 26.02
CA SER A 474 25.56 21.32 24.72
C SER A 474 24.38 20.49 24.25
N GLU A 475 23.34 21.17 23.79
CA GLU A 475 22.18 20.51 23.19
C GLU A 475 22.35 20.24 21.66
N HIS A 476 23.48 20.64 21.10
CA HIS A 476 23.73 20.50 19.68
C HIS A 476 23.79 19.00 19.24
N PRO A 477 23.23 18.61 18.08
CA PRO A 477 23.25 17.20 17.62
C PRO A 477 24.66 16.60 17.55
N LEU A 478 25.68 17.38 17.19
CA LEU A 478 27.09 16.93 17.18
C LEU A 478 27.61 16.66 18.60
N ALA A 479 27.18 17.44 19.60
CA ALA A 479 27.51 17.21 20.98
C ALA A 479 26.94 15.89 21.51
N LYS A 480 25.68 15.59 21.14
CA LYS A 480 25.06 14.31 21.49
C LYS A 480 25.84 13.12 20.93
N ALA A 481 26.41 13.26 19.71
CA ALA A 481 27.25 12.22 19.13
C ALA A 481 28.52 11.97 19.95
N VAL A 482 29.18 13.03 20.41
CA VAL A 482 30.42 12.95 21.23
C VAL A 482 30.11 12.36 22.59
N THR A 483 29.02 12.79 23.24
CA THR A 483 28.63 12.30 24.59
C THR A 483 28.15 10.83 24.50
N ALA A 484 27.41 10.42 23.45
CA ALA A 484 27.03 9.05 23.21
C ALA A 484 28.25 8.14 23.04
N TYR A 485 29.23 8.59 22.24
CA TYR A 485 30.50 7.89 22.07
C TYR A 485 31.24 7.68 23.40
N GLY A 486 31.22 8.71 24.28
CA GLY A 486 31.77 8.59 25.63
C GLY A 486 31.04 7.58 26.53
N ALA A 487 29.72 7.59 26.46
CA ALA A 487 28.89 6.66 27.24
C ALA A 487 29.11 5.19 26.81
N GLU A 488 29.19 4.89 25.51
CA GLU A 488 29.50 3.55 24.98
C GLU A 488 30.85 3.02 25.50
N ARG A 489 31.82 3.92 25.72
CA ARG A 489 33.18 3.57 26.23
C ARG A 489 33.34 3.74 27.73
N GLN A 490 32.25 3.99 28.44
CA GLN A 490 32.23 4.19 29.90
C GLN A 490 33.15 5.33 30.35
N ILE A 491 33.33 6.36 29.53
CA ILE A 491 34.07 7.57 29.89
C ILE A 491 33.19 8.42 30.81
N THR A 492 33.63 8.64 32.02
CA THR A 492 32.99 9.58 32.98
C THR A 492 33.53 10.97 32.73
N PRO A 493 32.76 11.93 32.18
CA PRO A 493 33.27 13.27 31.92
C PRO A 493 33.45 14.04 33.23
N GLU A 494 34.56 14.79 33.34
CA GLU A 494 34.79 15.70 34.46
C GLU A 494 33.84 16.91 34.35
N PRO A 495 33.37 17.45 35.48
CA PRO A 495 32.49 18.62 35.48
C PRO A 495 33.24 19.87 35.03
N VAL A 496 32.66 20.61 34.08
CA VAL A 496 33.19 21.89 33.61
C VAL A 496 32.43 23.08 34.22
N THR A 497 33.11 24.18 34.39
CA THR A 497 32.55 25.46 34.82
C THR A 497 32.60 26.47 33.68
N ASP A 498 31.94 27.62 33.83
CA ASP A 498 31.92 28.74 32.86
C ASP A 498 31.68 28.30 31.41
N PHE A 499 30.73 27.36 31.23
CA PHE A 499 30.36 26.85 29.90
C PHE A 499 29.67 27.95 29.11
N GLU A 500 30.16 28.20 27.91
CA GLU A 500 29.59 29.16 26.96
C GLU A 500 29.55 28.55 25.53
N ALA A 501 28.38 28.63 24.91
CA ALA A 501 28.22 28.29 23.51
C ALA A 501 28.38 29.57 22.67
N LEU A 502 29.30 29.52 21.68
CA LEU A 502 29.61 30.63 20.77
C LEU A 502 28.97 30.37 19.41
N PRO A 503 27.80 30.95 19.11
CA PRO A 503 27.06 30.66 17.88
C PRO A 503 27.93 30.77 16.61
N GLY A 504 27.95 29.73 15.79
CA GLY A 504 28.71 29.66 14.54
C GLY A 504 30.23 29.38 14.70
N ASN A 505 30.76 29.36 15.90
CA ASN A 505 32.18 29.16 16.18
C ASN A 505 32.50 27.86 16.89
N GLY A 506 31.94 27.67 18.10
CA GLY A 506 32.20 26.50 18.91
C GLY A 506 31.73 26.65 20.34
N LEU A 507 32.46 26.01 21.26
CA LEU A 507 32.19 25.96 22.69
C LEU A 507 33.43 26.32 23.45
N GLN A 508 33.25 26.90 24.63
CA GLN A 508 34.31 27.08 25.60
C GLN A 508 33.81 26.76 27.00
N ALA A 509 34.74 26.30 27.86
CA ALA A 509 34.49 26.06 29.28
C ALA A 509 35.79 26.06 30.06
N THR A 510 35.70 26.12 31.38
CA THR A 510 36.84 25.99 32.27
C THR A 510 36.86 24.64 32.92
N LEU A 511 37.96 23.88 32.79
CA LEU A 511 38.19 22.60 33.45
C LEU A 511 39.47 22.68 34.29
N ASN A 512 39.38 22.41 35.59
CA ASN A 512 40.51 22.50 36.54
C ASN A 512 41.28 23.84 36.47
N GLY A 513 40.55 24.97 36.29
CA GLY A 513 41.12 26.29 36.20
C GLY A 513 41.79 26.62 34.85
N LYS A 514 41.66 25.76 33.83
CA LYS A 514 42.23 25.92 32.51
C LYS A 514 41.15 25.95 31.44
N LEU A 515 41.41 26.71 30.36
CA LEU A 515 40.43 26.87 29.26
C LEU A 515 40.40 25.65 28.39
N LEU A 516 39.18 25.12 28.19
CA LEU A 516 38.85 24.02 27.31
C LEU A 516 38.00 24.57 26.13
N LEU A 517 38.43 24.35 24.90
CA LEU A 517 37.79 24.86 23.66
C LEU A 517 37.39 23.72 22.74
N GLY A 518 36.26 23.86 22.08
CA GLY A 518 35.82 22.96 21.05
C GLY A 518 35.14 23.72 19.90
N GLY A 519 35.37 23.32 18.64
CA GLY A 519 34.71 24.02 17.54
C GLY A 519 35.32 23.82 16.17
N SER A 520 34.94 24.70 15.23
CA SER A 520 35.37 24.66 13.84
C SER A 520 36.84 24.97 13.66
N LEU A 521 37.45 24.58 12.53
CA LEU A 521 38.84 24.90 12.19
C LEU A 521 39.07 26.40 12.19
N SER A 522 38.15 27.21 11.67
CA SER A 522 38.26 28.66 11.61
C SER A 522 38.33 29.27 13.02
N TYR A 523 37.51 28.80 13.91
CA TYR A 523 37.53 29.22 15.33
C TYR A 523 38.84 28.83 16.01
N MET A 524 39.31 27.59 15.82
CA MET A 524 40.55 27.13 16.44
C MET A 524 41.78 27.88 15.94
N ARG A 525 41.86 28.19 14.66
CA ARG A 525 42.98 28.98 14.10
C ARG A 525 43.14 30.37 14.78
N SER A 526 42.05 30.95 15.25
CA SER A 526 42.09 32.23 15.96
C SER A 526 42.55 32.14 17.42
N ARG A 527 42.60 30.91 17.99
CA ARG A 527 42.82 30.67 19.42
C ARG A 527 44.08 29.86 19.72
N VAL A 528 44.42 28.91 18.84
CA VAL A 528 45.54 27.98 19.04
C VAL A 528 46.26 27.73 17.72
N SER A 529 47.54 27.31 17.81
CA SER A 529 48.30 26.90 16.60
C SER A 529 47.83 25.54 16.11
N VAL A 530 47.27 25.47 14.90
CA VAL A 530 46.85 24.23 14.29
C VAL A 530 47.91 23.76 13.29
N PRO A 531 48.49 22.56 13.43
CA PRO A 531 49.46 22.03 12.50
C PRO A 531 48.87 21.82 11.11
N LYS A 532 49.65 22.11 10.04
CA LYS A 532 49.18 21.95 8.64
C LYS A 532 48.76 20.54 8.26
N ASN A 533 49.37 19.51 8.85
CA ASN A 533 48.97 18.13 8.64
C ASN A 533 47.55 17.85 9.18
N MET A 534 47.17 18.45 10.31
CA MET A 534 45.81 18.34 10.89
C MET A 534 44.79 19.05 10.00
N GLU A 535 45.14 20.20 9.41
CA GLU A 535 44.28 20.90 8.47
C GLU A 535 44.03 20.07 7.20
N GLN A 536 45.10 19.42 6.67
CA GLN A 536 44.96 18.53 5.51
C GLN A 536 44.12 17.31 5.82
N GLN A 537 44.29 16.71 7.00
CA GLN A 537 43.44 15.59 7.43
C GLN A 537 41.98 16.01 7.62
N ALA A 538 41.74 17.18 8.21
CA ALA A 538 40.41 17.73 8.34
C ALA A 538 39.72 17.96 6.97
N ALA A 539 40.46 18.48 6.01
CA ALA A 539 39.97 18.66 4.65
C ALA A 539 39.64 17.33 3.97
N ALA A 540 40.51 16.32 4.14
CA ALA A 540 40.23 14.97 3.64
C ALA A 540 39.01 14.30 4.29
N LEU A 541 38.80 14.50 5.58
CA LEU A 541 37.60 14.01 6.28
C LEU A 541 36.34 14.78 5.83
N ALA A 542 36.44 16.08 5.61
CA ALA A 542 35.33 16.87 5.08
C ALA A 542 34.97 16.48 3.64
N GLU A 543 35.95 16.09 2.80
CA GLU A 543 35.71 15.51 1.46
C GLU A 543 34.99 14.15 1.51
N GLN A 544 35.09 13.44 2.63
CA GLN A 544 34.35 12.20 2.90
C GLN A 544 32.94 12.45 3.47
N GLY A 545 32.54 13.73 3.61
CA GLY A 545 31.23 14.09 4.17
C GLY A 545 31.19 14.13 5.68
N LYS A 546 32.32 14.08 6.38
CA LYS A 546 32.43 14.14 7.82
C LYS A 546 32.63 15.58 8.29
N THR A 547 32.20 15.86 9.51
CA THR A 547 32.36 17.19 10.16
C THR A 547 33.49 17.10 11.20
N PRO A 548 34.68 17.63 10.95
CA PRO A 548 35.77 17.64 11.91
C PRO A 548 35.55 18.74 12.96
N LEU A 549 35.50 18.34 14.23
CA LEU A 549 35.44 19.22 15.40
C LEU A 549 36.80 19.20 16.08
N PHE A 550 37.39 20.36 16.28
CA PHE A 550 38.70 20.52 16.90
C PHE A 550 38.54 20.80 18.40
N PHE A 551 39.44 20.22 19.20
CA PHE A 551 39.47 20.43 20.68
C PHE A 551 40.83 20.90 21.13
N ALA A 552 40.88 21.85 22.04
CA ALA A 552 42.11 22.39 22.63
C ALA A 552 41.95 22.58 24.15
N TYR A 553 43.02 22.38 24.88
CA TYR A 553 43.06 22.54 26.33
C TYR A 553 44.33 23.29 26.75
N ASP A 554 44.18 24.27 27.61
CA ASP A 554 45.31 25.08 28.13
C ASP A 554 46.18 25.72 27.00
N GLY A 555 45.54 26.21 25.91
CA GLY A 555 46.21 26.83 24.80
C GLY A 555 46.89 25.85 23.83
N ALA A 556 46.82 24.56 24.07
CA ALA A 556 47.37 23.52 23.17
C ALA A 556 46.27 22.72 22.48
N LEU A 557 46.43 22.47 21.18
CA LEU A 557 45.54 21.60 20.43
C LEU A 557 45.66 20.15 20.92
N LEU A 558 44.52 19.50 21.24
CA LEU A 558 44.45 18.08 21.59
C LEU A 558 44.30 17.18 20.38
N GLY A 559 43.51 17.63 19.42
CA GLY A 559 43.18 16.86 18.23
C GLY A 559 41.88 17.28 17.57
N MET A 560 41.34 16.43 16.73
CA MET A 560 40.01 16.59 16.16
C MET A 560 39.19 15.29 16.27
N ILE A 561 37.90 15.45 16.39
CA ILE A 561 36.91 14.37 16.33
C ILE A 561 36.02 14.58 15.10
N ALA A 562 35.95 13.61 14.22
CA ALA A 562 35.08 13.70 13.08
C ALA A 562 33.72 13.07 13.41
N VAL A 563 32.67 13.79 13.10
CA VAL A 563 31.27 13.35 13.29
C VAL A 563 30.56 13.30 11.95
N ALA A 564 29.84 12.25 11.70
CA ALA A 564 29.04 12.13 10.47
C ALA A 564 27.74 11.40 10.71
N ASP A 565 26.75 11.68 9.88
CA ASP A 565 25.54 10.88 9.76
C ASP A 565 25.84 9.64 8.89
N VAL A 566 25.84 8.47 9.52
CA VAL A 566 26.35 7.23 8.92
C VAL A 566 25.30 6.61 8.00
N ILE A 567 25.73 6.13 6.83
CA ILE A 567 24.87 5.39 5.90
C ILE A 567 24.40 4.09 6.56
N LYS A 568 23.08 3.79 6.49
CA LYS A 568 22.51 2.54 6.97
C LYS A 568 23.16 1.35 6.26
N PRO A 569 23.44 0.26 6.97
CA PRO A 569 24.13 -0.91 6.39
C PRO A 569 23.43 -1.51 5.17
N ASP A 570 22.09 -1.45 5.13
CA ASP A 570 21.27 -2.00 4.04
C ASP A 570 21.08 -1.04 2.84
N SER A 571 21.40 0.26 2.99
CA SER A 571 21.14 1.25 1.95
C SER A 571 21.86 1.00 0.63
N PRO A 572 23.17 0.68 0.59
CA PRO A 572 23.85 0.43 -0.68
C PRO A 572 23.30 -0.79 -1.41
N GLU A 573 22.97 -1.86 -0.67
CA GLU A 573 22.39 -3.07 -1.26
C GLU A 573 20.98 -2.82 -1.80
N ALA A 574 20.16 -2.08 -1.07
CA ALA A 574 18.83 -1.69 -1.49
C ALA A 574 18.86 -0.81 -2.76
N ILE A 575 19.76 0.17 -2.82
CA ILE A 575 19.94 1.03 -3.99
C ILE A 575 20.38 0.20 -5.20
N ALA A 576 21.37 -0.68 -5.04
CA ALA A 576 21.81 -1.57 -6.12
C ALA A 576 20.69 -2.51 -6.60
N ALA A 577 19.80 -2.96 -5.69
CA ALA A 577 18.65 -3.78 -6.05
C ALA A 577 17.63 -2.99 -6.88
N LEU A 578 17.34 -1.73 -6.53
CA LEU A 578 16.48 -0.84 -7.32
C LEU A 578 17.04 -0.63 -8.73
N GLN A 579 18.33 -0.36 -8.85
CA GLN A 579 19.02 -0.18 -10.14
C GLN A 579 18.99 -1.45 -11.00
N LYS A 580 19.16 -2.63 -10.40
CA LYS A 580 18.99 -3.92 -11.08
C LYS A 580 17.58 -4.11 -11.63
N MET A 581 16.57 -3.57 -10.95
CA MET A 581 15.19 -3.55 -11.45
C MET A 581 14.96 -2.52 -12.58
N GLY A 582 15.98 -1.75 -12.97
CA GLY A 582 15.91 -0.69 -13.98
C GLY A 582 15.32 0.62 -13.47
N ILE A 583 15.21 0.80 -12.17
CA ILE A 583 14.70 2.01 -11.52
C ILE A 583 15.87 2.95 -11.28
N ARG A 584 15.68 4.25 -11.56
CA ARG A 584 16.67 5.28 -11.27
C ARG A 584 16.55 5.75 -9.83
N VAL A 585 17.68 5.88 -9.16
CA VAL A 585 17.72 6.30 -7.76
C VAL A 585 18.37 7.66 -7.65
N VAL A 586 17.62 8.63 -7.09
CA VAL A 586 18.04 10.02 -6.91
C VAL A 586 18.09 10.31 -5.41
N MET A 587 19.21 10.84 -4.93
CA MET A 587 19.31 11.36 -3.57
C MET A 587 18.97 12.85 -3.57
N LEU A 588 18.10 13.28 -2.66
CA LEU A 588 17.67 14.66 -2.48
C LEU A 588 18.05 15.13 -1.07
N THR A 589 18.77 16.25 -0.94
CA THR A 589 19.22 16.74 0.36
C THR A 589 19.40 18.25 0.40
N GLY A 590 19.26 18.84 1.58
CA GLY A 590 19.61 20.23 1.87
C GLY A 590 21.10 20.47 2.13
N ASP A 591 21.91 19.42 2.21
CA ASP A 591 23.33 19.51 2.47
C ASP A 591 24.09 20.23 1.34
N ASN A 592 25.29 20.67 1.67
CA ASN A 592 26.19 21.25 0.68
C ASN A 592 26.59 20.20 -0.39
N PRO A 593 26.88 20.64 -1.63
CA PRO A 593 27.15 19.71 -2.75
C PRO A 593 28.30 18.74 -2.52
N ARG A 594 29.33 19.12 -1.75
CA ARG A 594 30.51 18.28 -1.49
C ARG A 594 30.15 17.10 -0.60
N THR A 595 29.51 17.35 0.55
CA THR A 595 29.04 16.31 1.46
C THR A 595 28.02 15.39 0.78
N ALA A 596 27.07 15.98 0.06
CA ALA A 596 26.06 15.23 -0.66
C ALA A 596 26.67 14.31 -1.72
N ALA A 597 27.65 14.79 -2.50
CA ALA A 597 28.34 13.99 -3.51
C ALA A 597 29.15 12.84 -2.89
N ALA A 598 29.74 13.03 -1.70
CA ALA A 598 30.46 11.99 -0.99
C ALA A 598 29.52 10.85 -0.55
N ILE A 599 28.42 11.21 0.10
CA ILE A 599 27.40 10.24 0.56
C ILE A 599 26.75 9.55 -0.63
N GLY A 600 26.43 10.28 -1.69
CA GLY A 600 25.82 9.71 -2.90
C GLY A 600 26.71 8.69 -3.59
N ARG A 601 28.01 8.92 -3.65
CA ARG A 601 29.00 7.95 -4.16
C ARG A 601 29.10 6.70 -3.28
N GLN A 602 29.12 6.88 -1.96
CA GLN A 602 29.17 5.74 -1.02
C GLN A 602 27.90 4.92 -1.07
N ALA A 603 26.74 5.56 -1.18
CA ALA A 603 25.44 4.90 -1.28
C ALA A 603 25.19 4.29 -2.67
N GLY A 604 25.89 4.77 -3.73
CA GLY A 604 25.78 4.26 -5.08
C GLY A 604 24.57 4.77 -5.87
N VAL A 605 24.03 5.95 -5.55
CA VAL A 605 22.88 6.53 -6.25
C VAL A 605 23.22 6.98 -7.67
N ASP A 606 22.23 7.00 -8.58
CA ASP A 606 22.43 7.46 -9.97
C ASP A 606 22.66 8.96 -10.07
N ARG A 607 22.05 9.73 -9.15
CA ARG A 607 22.11 11.19 -9.15
C ARG A 607 21.96 11.76 -7.74
N VAL A 608 22.62 12.89 -7.52
CA VAL A 608 22.54 13.68 -6.28
C VAL A 608 22.01 15.07 -6.61
N ILE A 609 21.00 15.52 -5.87
CA ILE A 609 20.46 16.88 -5.92
C ILE A 609 20.63 17.48 -4.53
N ALA A 610 21.58 18.40 -4.41
CA ALA A 610 22.04 18.98 -3.17
C ALA A 610 21.61 20.44 -3.00
N GLY A 611 21.66 20.97 -1.77
CA GLY A 611 21.36 22.37 -1.47
C GLY A 611 19.87 22.73 -1.61
N VAL A 612 18.98 21.75 -1.57
CA VAL A 612 17.54 21.97 -1.76
C VAL A 612 16.87 22.22 -0.41
N LEU A 613 16.33 23.41 -0.23
CA LEU A 613 15.55 23.76 0.94
C LEU A 613 14.27 22.90 1.02
N PRO A 614 13.67 22.72 2.21
CA PRO A 614 12.46 21.89 2.37
C PRO A 614 11.34 22.26 1.39
N GLN A 615 11.09 23.53 1.15
CA GLN A 615 10.09 24.02 0.21
C GLN A 615 10.42 23.70 -1.26
N GLY A 616 11.68 23.57 -1.62
CA GLY A 616 12.16 23.22 -2.96
C GLY A 616 12.06 21.73 -3.28
N LYS A 617 11.98 20.86 -2.27
CA LYS A 617 11.90 19.40 -2.48
C LYS A 617 10.68 19.00 -3.32
N GLU A 618 9.54 19.63 -3.08
CA GLU A 618 8.30 19.39 -3.84
C GLU A 618 8.46 19.72 -5.32
N GLN A 619 9.15 20.85 -5.64
CA GLN A 619 9.38 21.26 -7.01
C GLN A 619 10.29 20.27 -7.76
N VAL A 620 11.35 19.79 -7.11
CA VAL A 620 12.25 18.76 -7.68
C VAL A 620 11.47 17.48 -8.00
N VAL A 621 10.61 17.01 -7.08
CA VAL A 621 9.76 15.84 -7.31
C VAL A 621 8.81 16.07 -8.48
N ARG A 622 8.19 17.24 -8.57
CA ARG A 622 7.32 17.65 -9.69
C ARG A 622 8.03 17.59 -11.04
N ASP A 623 9.26 18.04 -11.09
CA ASP A 623 10.04 18.04 -12.33
C ASP A 623 10.52 16.64 -12.73
N LEU A 624 10.85 15.79 -11.76
CA LEU A 624 11.14 14.38 -12.00
C LEU A 624 9.90 13.61 -12.47
N MET A 625 8.70 13.97 -12.00
CA MET A 625 7.44 13.36 -12.45
C MET A 625 7.16 13.61 -13.95
N LYS A 626 7.70 14.67 -14.55
CA LYS A 626 7.63 14.90 -16.01
C LYS A 626 8.45 13.89 -16.81
N GLN A 627 9.45 13.27 -16.17
CA GLN A 627 10.34 12.29 -16.79
C GLN A 627 9.88 10.84 -16.58
N GLY A 628 9.12 10.57 -15.50
CA GLY A 628 8.64 9.23 -15.21
C GLY A 628 7.83 9.17 -13.92
N LYS A 629 7.33 7.98 -13.58
CA LYS A 629 6.63 7.76 -12.30
C LYS A 629 7.62 7.74 -11.15
N VAL A 630 7.36 8.57 -10.15
CA VAL A 630 8.25 8.85 -9.01
C VAL A 630 7.69 8.28 -7.71
N ILE A 631 8.55 7.58 -6.95
CA ILE A 631 8.38 7.40 -5.51
C ILE A 631 9.26 8.44 -4.80
N MET A 632 8.71 9.14 -3.81
CA MET A 632 9.48 9.89 -2.82
C MET A 632 9.52 9.10 -1.51
N VAL A 633 10.70 8.93 -0.93
CA VAL A 633 10.91 8.28 0.36
C VAL A 633 11.52 9.28 1.32
N GLY A 634 10.92 9.44 2.49
CA GLY A 634 11.37 10.34 3.54
C GLY A 634 10.82 9.93 4.91
N ASP A 635 11.38 10.50 5.99
CA ASP A 635 11.03 10.17 7.37
C ASP A 635 10.44 11.34 8.16
N GLY A 636 10.58 12.57 7.67
CA GLY A 636 10.34 13.78 8.40
C GLY A 636 9.21 14.67 7.91
N ILE A 637 8.87 15.65 8.77
CA ILE A 637 7.88 16.71 8.47
C ILE A 637 8.31 17.52 7.25
N ASN A 638 9.60 17.71 7.06
CA ASN A 638 10.17 18.48 5.95
C ASN A 638 9.90 17.86 4.57
N ASP A 639 9.63 16.55 4.53
CA ASP A 639 9.37 15.80 3.31
C ASP A 639 7.90 15.69 2.97
N ALA A 640 6.99 16.00 3.89
CA ALA A 640 5.55 15.84 3.72
C ALA A 640 4.99 16.48 2.42
N PRO A 641 5.38 17.70 2.01
CA PRO A 641 4.96 18.27 0.73
C PRO A 641 5.45 17.46 -0.47
N ALA A 642 6.69 16.94 -0.42
CA ALA A 642 7.29 16.14 -1.48
C ALA A 642 6.67 14.73 -1.54
N LEU A 643 6.38 14.12 -0.38
CA LEU A 643 5.66 12.84 -0.25
C LEU A 643 4.27 12.93 -0.88
N THR A 644 3.50 13.95 -0.51
CA THR A 644 2.15 14.16 -1.06
C THR A 644 2.18 14.46 -2.56
N ARG A 645 3.23 15.10 -3.06
CA ARG A 645 3.37 15.47 -4.48
C ARG A 645 3.71 14.30 -5.37
N ALA A 646 4.52 13.37 -4.91
CA ALA A 646 4.98 12.21 -5.69
C ALA A 646 3.81 11.36 -6.22
N ASN A 647 4.06 10.49 -7.22
CA ASN A 647 3.07 9.49 -7.60
C ASN A 647 2.78 8.52 -6.46
N ILE A 648 3.80 8.24 -5.65
CA ILE A 648 3.71 7.47 -4.40
C ILE A 648 4.66 8.12 -3.38
N GLY A 649 4.12 8.54 -2.25
CA GLY A 649 4.89 8.91 -1.07
C GLY A 649 5.10 7.70 -0.17
N MET A 650 6.34 7.48 0.29
CA MET A 650 6.67 6.42 1.26
C MET A 650 7.29 7.04 2.51
N ALA A 651 6.64 6.86 3.65
CA ALA A 651 7.23 7.19 4.95
C ALA A 651 8.02 5.98 5.46
N ILE A 652 9.25 6.21 5.95
CA ILE A 652 10.15 5.17 6.44
C ILE A 652 10.40 5.32 7.95
N GLY A 653 10.44 4.18 8.67
CA GLY A 653 10.83 4.13 10.08
C GLY A 653 9.78 4.61 11.05
N ALA A 654 8.50 4.33 10.84
CA ALA A 654 7.40 4.84 11.68
C ALA A 654 7.50 6.35 11.93
N GLY A 655 7.90 7.11 10.91
CA GLY A 655 8.19 8.53 10.91
C GLY A 655 7.25 9.42 11.72
N THR A 656 7.37 10.71 11.64
CA THR A 656 6.44 11.63 12.30
C THR A 656 5.01 11.41 11.83
N ASP A 657 4.02 11.63 12.69
CA ASP A 657 2.59 11.51 12.34
C ASP A 657 2.27 12.27 11.05
N VAL A 658 2.90 13.43 10.83
CA VAL A 658 2.74 14.25 9.61
C VAL A 658 3.27 13.53 8.36
N ALA A 659 4.42 12.85 8.44
CA ALA A 659 4.96 12.08 7.32
C ALA A 659 4.10 10.85 7.04
N ILE A 660 3.63 10.18 8.10
CA ILE A 660 2.69 9.06 7.98
C ILE A 660 1.43 9.53 7.27
N ASP A 661 0.84 10.66 7.65
CA ASP A 661 -0.39 11.17 7.04
C ASP A 661 -0.20 11.56 5.57
N ALA A 662 0.94 12.13 5.23
CA ALA A 662 1.28 12.57 3.86
C ALA A 662 1.61 11.42 2.91
N ALA A 663 2.07 10.26 3.41
CA ALA A 663 2.51 9.14 2.61
C ALA A 663 1.36 8.25 2.13
N ASP A 664 1.54 7.60 1.00
CA ASP A 664 0.67 6.53 0.45
C ASP A 664 1.02 5.15 0.99
N VAL A 665 2.29 4.96 1.36
CA VAL A 665 2.85 3.71 1.89
C VAL A 665 3.64 4.05 3.16
N VAL A 666 3.43 3.28 4.22
CA VAL A 666 4.17 3.41 5.48
C VAL A 666 5.03 2.17 5.67
N LEU A 667 6.32 2.38 5.84
CA LEU A 667 7.30 1.35 6.15
C LEU A 667 7.61 1.44 7.65
N MET A 668 7.21 0.42 8.41
CA MET A 668 7.32 0.42 9.87
C MET A 668 8.78 0.35 10.36
N HIS A 669 9.66 -0.25 9.54
CA HIS A 669 11.09 -0.29 9.85
C HIS A 669 11.84 0.84 9.18
N SER A 670 12.92 1.25 9.84
CA SER A 670 13.85 2.24 9.27
C SER A 670 14.89 1.59 8.34
N ARG A 671 14.42 0.73 7.40
CA ARG A 671 15.29 0.01 6.45
C ARG A 671 14.94 0.35 5.01
N LEU A 672 15.95 0.73 4.23
CA LEU A 672 15.76 1.05 2.81
C LEU A 672 15.42 -0.20 1.98
N SER A 673 15.80 -1.38 2.45
CA SER A 673 15.43 -2.67 1.87
C SER A 673 13.91 -2.90 1.80
N ASP A 674 13.13 -2.26 2.68
CA ASP A 674 11.67 -2.38 2.67
C ASP A 674 11.03 -1.58 1.51
N VAL A 675 11.69 -0.55 0.99
CA VAL A 675 11.29 0.11 -0.27
C VAL A 675 11.34 -0.89 -1.42
N THR A 676 12.42 -1.66 -1.53
CA THR A 676 12.56 -2.70 -2.56
C THR A 676 11.52 -3.80 -2.37
N ALA A 677 11.25 -4.19 -1.14
CA ALA A 677 10.25 -5.21 -0.78
C ALA A 677 8.83 -4.74 -1.15
N ALA A 678 8.47 -3.47 -0.89
CA ALA A 678 7.20 -2.87 -1.29
C ALA A 678 7.00 -2.91 -2.81
N ILE A 679 8.01 -2.54 -3.58
CA ILE A 679 7.97 -2.58 -5.05
C ILE A 679 7.83 -4.03 -5.56
N ARG A 680 8.57 -4.99 -4.97
CA ARG A 680 8.45 -6.41 -5.31
C ARG A 680 7.07 -6.96 -5.02
N LEU A 681 6.52 -6.64 -3.86
CA LEU A 681 5.17 -7.06 -3.45
C LEU A 681 4.12 -6.52 -4.41
N SER A 682 4.18 -5.23 -4.74
CA SER A 682 3.29 -4.61 -5.72
C SER A 682 3.36 -5.31 -7.08
N ARG A 683 4.56 -5.53 -7.62
CA ARG A 683 4.77 -6.23 -8.90
C ARG A 683 4.26 -7.67 -8.87
N ALA A 684 4.49 -8.39 -7.77
CA ALA A 684 3.98 -9.75 -7.61
C ALA A 684 2.44 -9.77 -7.57
N THR A 685 1.83 -8.83 -6.86
CA THR A 685 0.37 -8.68 -6.79
C THR A 685 -0.22 -8.33 -8.15
N LEU A 686 0.39 -7.39 -8.88
CA LEU A 686 -0.03 -7.04 -10.24
C LEU A 686 0.08 -8.23 -11.20
N THR A 687 1.17 -8.98 -11.15
CA THR A 687 1.34 -10.20 -11.96
C THR A 687 0.25 -11.21 -11.66
N ASN A 688 -0.04 -11.43 -10.38
CA ASN A 688 -1.11 -12.32 -9.94
C ASN A 688 -2.49 -11.86 -10.43
N ILE A 689 -2.77 -10.55 -10.38
CA ILE A 689 -4.00 -9.98 -10.93
C ILE A 689 -4.10 -10.25 -12.44
N HIS A 690 -3.04 -10.03 -13.21
CA HIS A 690 -3.03 -10.29 -14.65
C HIS A 690 -3.25 -11.76 -14.97
N GLU A 691 -2.61 -12.67 -14.21
CA GLU A 691 -2.82 -14.12 -14.34
C GLU A 691 -4.29 -14.48 -14.06
N ASN A 692 -4.86 -13.94 -12.98
CA ASN A 692 -6.26 -14.18 -12.62
C ASN A 692 -7.22 -13.66 -13.69
N LEU A 693 -7.00 -12.45 -14.21
CA LEU A 693 -7.80 -11.89 -15.29
C LEU A 693 -7.67 -12.70 -16.59
N PHE A 694 -6.44 -13.10 -16.94
CA PHE A 694 -6.23 -13.96 -18.12
C PHE A 694 -7.04 -15.25 -18.02
N TRP A 695 -6.95 -15.99 -16.93
CA TRP A 695 -7.69 -17.23 -16.75
C TRP A 695 -9.20 -17.02 -16.69
N ALA A 696 -9.65 -15.91 -16.06
CA ALA A 696 -11.07 -15.56 -15.99
C ALA A 696 -11.70 -15.30 -17.38
N PHE A 697 -10.91 -14.80 -18.34
CA PHE A 697 -11.39 -14.60 -19.72
C PHE A 697 -11.16 -15.83 -20.62
N PHE A 698 -10.02 -16.48 -20.47
CA PHE A 698 -9.56 -17.53 -21.37
C PHE A 698 -10.56 -18.68 -21.49
N TYR A 699 -11.10 -19.16 -20.36
CA TYR A 699 -12.07 -20.25 -20.40
C TYR A 699 -13.41 -19.85 -21.07
N ASN A 700 -13.82 -18.56 -20.94
CA ASN A 700 -15.00 -18.04 -21.63
C ASN A 700 -14.81 -17.94 -23.15
N VAL A 701 -13.62 -17.50 -23.60
CA VAL A 701 -13.30 -17.40 -25.03
C VAL A 701 -13.37 -18.77 -25.72
N ILE A 702 -12.96 -19.83 -25.04
CA ILE A 702 -13.07 -21.21 -25.56
C ILE A 702 -14.46 -21.78 -25.33
N GLY A 703 -15.00 -21.56 -24.13
CA GLY A 703 -16.25 -22.20 -23.69
C GLY A 703 -17.49 -21.67 -24.40
N ILE A 704 -17.57 -20.37 -24.72
CA ILE A 704 -18.74 -19.79 -25.39
C ILE A 704 -18.96 -20.39 -26.78
N PRO A 705 -17.97 -20.46 -27.72
CA PRO A 705 -18.13 -21.11 -29.01
C PRO A 705 -18.46 -22.58 -28.87
N LEU A 706 -17.88 -23.30 -27.89
CA LEU A 706 -18.18 -24.70 -27.67
C LEU A 706 -19.64 -24.90 -27.18
N ALA A 707 -20.11 -24.07 -26.26
CA ALA A 707 -21.48 -24.07 -25.77
C ALA A 707 -22.49 -23.68 -26.85
N ALA A 708 -22.14 -22.72 -27.71
CA ALA A 708 -22.93 -22.30 -28.85
C ALA A 708 -23.03 -23.40 -29.92
N GLY A 709 -22.19 -24.43 -29.87
CA GLY A 709 -22.20 -25.54 -30.77
C GLY A 709 -21.48 -25.29 -32.10
N VAL A 710 -20.58 -24.30 -32.19
CA VAL A 710 -19.83 -23.98 -33.40
C VAL A 710 -19.03 -25.18 -33.92
N TRP A 711 -18.59 -26.06 -33.05
CA TRP A 711 -17.77 -27.23 -33.38
C TRP A 711 -18.61 -28.50 -33.65
N ILE A 712 -19.94 -28.44 -33.46
CA ILE A 712 -20.83 -29.61 -33.74
C ILE A 712 -20.77 -30.03 -35.19
N PRO A 713 -20.87 -29.14 -36.20
CA PRO A 713 -20.85 -29.55 -37.61
C PRO A 713 -19.51 -30.16 -38.05
N ILE A 714 -18.40 -29.82 -37.35
CA ILE A 714 -17.03 -30.22 -37.74
C ILE A 714 -16.59 -31.48 -37.00
N PHE A 715 -16.79 -31.52 -35.66
CA PHE A 715 -16.26 -32.55 -34.76
C PHE A 715 -17.34 -33.33 -34.01
N GLY A 716 -18.61 -32.96 -34.11
CA GLY A 716 -19.68 -33.53 -33.30
C GLY A 716 -19.62 -33.18 -31.81
N TRP A 717 -18.77 -32.23 -31.39
CA TRP A 717 -18.59 -31.92 -29.98
C TRP A 717 -19.77 -31.14 -29.44
N THR A 718 -20.46 -31.72 -28.48
CA THR A 718 -21.58 -31.08 -27.76
C THR A 718 -21.16 -30.78 -26.33
N LEU A 719 -21.51 -29.61 -25.83
CA LEU A 719 -21.32 -29.25 -24.41
C LEU A 719 -22.68 -29.32 -23.70
N ASN A 720 -22.73 -30.16 -22.66
CA ASN A 720 -23.86 -30.15 -21.75
C ASN A 720 -23.78 -28.95 -20.80
N PRO A 721 -24.88 -28.22 -20.52
CA PRO A 721 -24.92 -27.10 -19.58
C PRO A 721 -24.30 -27.37 -18.21
N MET A 722 -24.37 -28.62 -17.75
CA MET A 722 -23.80 -29.06 -16.45
C MET A 722 -22.27 -28.90 -16.41
N PHE A 723 -21.55 -29.29 -17.48
CA PHE A 723 -20.10 -29.11 -17.57
C PHE A 723 -19.72 -27.62 -17.60
N GLY A 724 -20.55 -26.78 -18.23
CA GLY A 724 -20.39 -25.33 -18.19
C GLY A 724 -20.45 -24.76 -16.76
N ALA A 725 -21.44 -25.20 -15.99
CA ALA A 725 -21.61 -24.78 -14.60
C ALA A 725 -20.46 -25.28 -13.68
N ALA A 726 -19.97 -26.50 -13.91
CA ALA A 726 -18.82 -27.06 -13.20
C ALA A 726 -17.52 -26.28 -13.52
N ALA A 727 -17.24 -26.01 -14.79
CA ALA A 727 -16.09 -25.24 -15.24
C ALA A 727 -16.08 -23.82 -14.64
N MET A 728 -17.23 -23.16 -14.61
CA MET A 728 -17.41 -21.86 -13.98
C MET A 728 -17.06 -21.88 -12.47
N SER A 729 -17.52 -22.88 -11.74
CA SER A 729 -17.26 -23.02 -10.31
C SER A 729 -15.77 -23.26 -10.04
N LEU A 730 -15.13 -24.10 -10.88
CA LEU A 730 -13.69 -24.37 -10.81
C LEU A 730 -12.85 -23.14 -11.13
N SER A 731 -13.26 -22.33 -12.08
CA SER A 731 -12.57 -21.07 -12.44
C SER A 731 -12.47 -20.12 -11.24
N SER A 732 -13.55 -19.91 -10.49
CA SER A 732 -13.54 -19.08 -9.29
C SER A 732 -12.60 -19.62 -8.21
N PHE A 733 -12.58 -20.94 -8.02
CA PHE A 733 -11.65 -21.60 -7.10
C PHE A 733 -10.18 -21.38 -7.52
N CYS A 734 -9.86 -21.55 -8.81
CA CYS A 734 -8.51 -21.37 -9.35
C CYS A 734 -8.00 -19.93 -9.13
N VAL A 735 -8.84 -18.92 -9.36
CA VAL A 735 -8.48 -17.50 -9.13
C VAL A 735 -8.12 -17.25 -7.67
N VAL A 736 -8.93 -17.76 -6.73
CA VAL A 736 -8.63 -17.58 -5.31
C VAL A 736 -7.38 -18.36 -4.88
N ALA A 737 -7.24 -19.60 -5.34
CA ALA A 737 -6.05 -20.42 -5.06
C ALA A 737 -4.77 -19.75 -5.58
N ASN A 738 -4.84 -19.16 -6.78
CA ASN A 738 -3.71 -18.39 -7.34
C ASN A 738 -3.40 -17.14 -6.51
N ALA A 739 -4.42 -16.41 -6.05
CA ALA A 739 -4.21 -15.25 -5.19
C ALA A 739 -3.56 -15.64 -3.84
N LEU A 740 -4.01 -16.74 -3.22
CA LEU A 740 -3.43 -17.25 -1.97
C LEU A 740 -1.96 -17.69 -2.14
N ARG A 741 -1.50 -18.00 -3.36
CA ARG A 741 -0.10 -18.30 -3.67
C ARG A 741 0.83 -17.13 -3.34
N LEU A 742 0.31 -15.88 -3.30
CA LEU A 742 1.08 -14.71 -2.87
C LEU A 742 1.62 -14.85 -1.44
N ASN A 743 0.95 -15.55 -0.55
CA ASN A 743 1.44 -15.79 0.81
C ASN A 743 2.76 -16.57 0.87
N LEU A 744 3.13 -17.25 -0.21
CA LEU A 744 4.40 -17.97 -0.36
C LEU A 744 5.51 -17.09 -0.99
N PHE A 745 5.20 -15.83 -1.28
CA PHE A 745 6.15 -14.93 -1.92
C PHE A 745 7.15 -14.37 -0.90
N LYS A 746 8.45 -14.49 -1.21
CA LYS A 746 9.54 -13.99 -0.36
C LYS A 746 9.91 -12.57 -0.79
N LEU A 747 9.53 -11.56 0.01
CA LEU A 747 9.66 -10.13 -0.30
C LEU A 747 11.11 -9.66 -0.48
N HIS A 748 12.02 -10.15 0.37
CA HIS A 748 13.41 -9.70 0.37
C HIS A 748 14.31 -10.49 -0.61
N SER A 749 13.75 -11.47 -1.36
CA SER A 749 14.54 -12.27 -2.31
C SER A 749 14.60 -11.61 -3.69
N PRO A 750 15.81 -11.32 -4.23
CA PRO A 750 15.99 -10.72 -5.55
C PRO A 750 15.79 -11.68 -6.73
N LYS A 751 15.57 -12.99 -6.47
CA LYS A 751 15.52 -14.03 -7.52
C LYS A 751 14.49 -13.81 -8.63
N ARG A 752 13.45 -13.00 -8.36
CA ARG A 752 12.35 -12.73 -9.30
C ARG A 752 12.33 -11.30 -9.81
N ASP A 753 13.38 -10.52 -9.55
CA ASP A 753 13.47 -9.14 -10.01
C ASP A 753 13.56 -9.09 -11.53
N LYS A 754 12.65 -8.32 -12.14
CA LYS A 754 12.62 -8.07 -13.58
C LYS A 754 12.89 -6.59 -13.83
N LYS A 755 13.71 -6.30 -14.84
CA LYS A 755 13.89 -4.92 -15.32
C LYS A 755 12.57 -4.36 -15.86
N ILE A 756 12.33 -3.07 -15.61
CA ILE A 756 11.20 -2.36 -16.21
C ILE A 756 11.37 -2.32 -17.74
N LYS A 757 10.24 -2.38 -18.46
CA LYS A 757 10.24 -2.40 -19.93
C LYS A 757 10.72 -1.09 -20.55
N HIS A 758 10.48 0.03 -19.87
CA HIS A 758 10.79 1.39 -20.33
C HIS A 758 11.59 2.12 -19.25
N PRO A 759 12.92 1.89 -19.15
CA PRO A 759 13.77 2.60 -18.21
C PRO A 759 13.87 4.08 -18.63
N VAL A 760 13.85 4.97 -17.63
CA VAL A 760 13.99 6.41 -17.84
C VAL A 760 15.47 6.79 -17.87
N VAL A 761 15.81 7.72 -18.76
CA VAL A 761 17.09 8.41 -18.74
C VAL A 761 16.85 9.78 -18.08
N LEU A 762 17.50 10.02 -16.93
CA LEU A 762 17.34 11.27 -16.21
C LEU A 762 17.93 12.44 -17.01
N ALA A 763 17.07 13.35 -17.45
CA ALA A 763 17.48 14.61 -18.06
C ALA A 763 17.84 15.65 -16.98
N ALA A 764 18.65 16.65 -17.33
CA ALA A 764 18.97 17.76 -16.44
C ALA A 764 17.70 18.51 -16.02
N LEU A 765 17.59 18.82 -14.74
CA LEU A 765 16.44 19.57 -14.22
C LEU A 765 16.63 21.08 -14.44
N PRO A 766 15.54 21.86 -14.59
CA PRO A 766 15.62 23.32 -14.67
C PRO A 766 16.33 23.95 -13.47
N THR A 767 16.03 23.44 -12.26
CA THR A 767 16.67 23.84 -10.99
C THR A 767 18.17 23.60 -10.93
N GLU A 768 18.72 22.69 -11.74
CA GLU A 768 20.18 22.49 -11.84
C GLU A 768 20.81 23.46 -12.82
N LYS A 769 20.07 23.95 -13.81
CA LYS A 769 20.50 25.00 -14.69
C LYS A 769 20.54 26.38 -14.00
N GLU A 770 19.62 26.60 -13.05
CA GLU A 770 19.59 27.82 -12.23
C GLU A 770 20.66 27.80 -11.11
N ASN A 771 21.00 26.62 -10.54
CA ASN A 771 22.12 26.51 -9.58
C ASN A 771 23.50 26.45 -10.22
N SER A 772 23.62 26.34 -11.52
CA SER A 772 24.81 26.74 -12.30
C SER A 772 24.71 28.22 -12.68
N ALA A 773 24.21 29.05 -11.78
CA ALA A 773 24.32 30.50 -11.93
C ALA A 773 25.79 30.81 -12.23
N MET A 774 26.07 31.28 -13.43
CA MET A 774 27.44 31.63 -13.83
C MET A 774 27.91 32.69 -12.86
N THR A 775 28.74 32.30 -11.90
CA THR A 775 29.42 33.27 -11.04
C THR A 775 30.66 33.77 -11.79
N LYS A 776 30.62 35.00 -12.20
CA LYS A 776 31.78 35.67 -12.81
C LYS A 776 32.50 36.51 -11.77
N VAL A 777 33.81 36.39 -11.72
CA VAL A 777 34.65 37.19 -10.84
C VAL A 777 35.45 38.14 -11.72
N MET A 778 35.28 39.45 -11.50
CA MET A 778 35.99 40.50 -12.22
C MET A 778 36.94 41.22 -11.27
N LYS A 779 38.13 41.53 -11.74
CA LYS A 779 39.08 42.37 -11.00
C LYS A 779 38.73 43.83 -11.21
N VAL A 780 38.50 44.57 -10.14
CA VAL A 780 38.08 45.97 -10.17
C VAL A 780 39.12 46.83 -9.43
N GLU A 781 39.73 47.74 -10.13
CA GLU A 781 40.65 48.72 -9.54
C GLU A 781 39.96 50.06 -9.25
N GLY A 782 40.44 50.75 -8.21
CA GLY A 782 39.90 52.04 -7.80
C GLY A 782 38.90 51.98 -6.63
N MET A 783 38.51 50.78 -6.15
CA MET A 783 37.72 50.64 -4.92
C MET A 783 38.64 50.82 -3.69
N MET A 784 38.40 51.82 -2.86
CA MET A 784 39.23 52.13 -1.71
C MET A 784 38.50 52.05 -0.35
N CYS A 785 37.22 51.81 -0.36
CA CYS A 785 36.40 51.79 0.88
C CYS A 785 35.08 51.02 0.69
N PRO A 786 34.37 50.67 1.80
CA PRO A 786 33.09 50.00 1.75
C PRO A 786 31.97 50.72 0.97
N HIS A 787 32.11 52.08 0.81
CA HIS A 787 31.16 52.83 -0.01
C HIS A 787 31.33 52.51 -1.50
N CYS A 788 32.58 52.34 -1.94
CA CYS A 788 32.90 51.91 -3.30
C CYS A 788 32.33 50.51 -3.61
N GLU A 789 32.44 49.59 -2.66
CA GLU A 789 31.83 48.24 -2.79
C GLU A 789 30.33 48.34 -3.03
N MET A 790 29.64 49.17 -2.24
CA MET A 790 28.20 49.36 -2.34
C MET A 790 27.79 50.01 -3.67
N THR A 791 28.62 50.89 -4.23
CA THR A 791 28.37 51.52 -5.53
C THR A 791 28.53 50.53 -6.67
N VAL A 792 29.59 49.74 -6.69
CA VAL A 792 29.83 48.68 -7.69
C VAL A 792 28.76 47.62 -7.59
N LYS A 793 28.41 47.18 -6.37
CA LYS A 793 27.33 46.22 -6.12
C LYS A 793 26.02 46.71 -6.71
N LYS A 794 25.58 47.93 -6.40
CA LYS A 794 24.33 48.52 -6.89
C LYS A 794 24.31 48.64 -8.41
N ALA A 795 25.41 49.00 -9.03
CA ALA A 795 25.52 49.13 -10.46
C ALA A 795 25.35 47.79 -11.19
N LEU A 796 25.93 46.73 -10.63
CA LEU A 796 25.79 45.38 -11.14
C LEU A 796 24.40 44.80 -10.91
N GLU A 797 23.84 44.98 -9.70
CA GLU A 797 22.49 44.51 -9.36
C GLU A 797 21.36 45.28 -10.08
N ALA A 798 21.67 46.44 -10.69
CA ALA A 798 20.72 47.16 -11.56
C ALA A 798 20.52 46.51 -12.94
N LEU A 799 21.38 45.55 -13.31
CA LEU A 799 21.24 44.80 -14.56
C LEU A 799 20.22 43.68 -14.41
N PRO A 800 19.24 43.56 -15.33
CA PRO A 800 18.15 42.57 -15.20
C PRO A 800 18.61 41.11 -15.14
N GLN A 801 19.80 40.80 -15.63
CA GLN A 801 20.38 39.47 -15.69
C GLN A 801 21.30 39.16 -14.50
N VAL A 802 21.46 40.07 -13.54
CA VAL A 802 22.27 39.89 -12.33
C VAL A 802 21.34 39.62 -11.15
N ASP A 803 21.50 38.45 -10.53
CA ASP A 803 20.74 38.03 -9.34
C ASP A 803 21.33 38.66 -8.06
N SER A 804 22.66 38.66 -7.94
CA SER A 804 23.35 39.31 -6.83
C SER A 804 24.79 39.66 -7.19
N ALA A 805 25.35 40.68 -6.54
CA ALA A 805 26.77 41.04 -6.70
C ALA A 805 27.40 41.30 -5.32
N VAL A 806 28.66 40.86 -5.16
CA VAL A 806 29.47 41.11 -3.98
C VAL A 806 30.79 41.73 -4.45
N ALA A 807 31.05 42.96 -4.02
CA ALA A 807 32.32 43.64 -4.31
C ALA A 807 33.17 43.70 -3.04
N SER A 808 34.47 43.49 -3.19
CA SER A 808 35.46 43.58 -2.12
C SER A 808 36.57 44.54 -2.49
N HIS A 809 36.71 45.64 -1.73
CA HIS A 809 37.78 46.60 -1.93
C HIS A 809 39.12 46.07 -1.42
N THR A 810 39.11 45.13 -0.48
CA THR A 810 40.33 44.51 0.05
C THR A 810 40.93 43.51 -0.92
N ASP A 811 40.10 42.78 -1.67
CA ASP A 811 40.54 41.80 -2.66
C ASP A 811 40.60 42.39 -4.09
N GLY A 812 40.08 43.61 -4.29
CA GLY A 812 40.00 44.27 -5.59
C GLY A 812 39.14 43.48 -6.58
N THR A 813 38.05 42.81 -6.10
CA THR A 813 37.21 41.94 -6.94
C THR A 813 35.73 42.25 -6.80
N ALA A 814 34.99 42.02 -7.88
CA ALA A 814 33.53 41.97 -7.90
C ALA A 814 33.07 40.59 -8.38
N THR A 815 32.37 39.87 -7.53
CA THR A 815 31.78 38.58 -7.84
C THR A 815 30.32 38.79 -8.17
N VAL A 816 29.91 38.39 -9.37
CA VAL A 816 28.54 38.57 -9.90
C VAL A 816 27.90 37.24 -10.12
N THR A 817 26.71 37.04 -9.55
CA THR A 817 25.88 35.87 -9.77
C THR A 817 24.83 36.24 -10.83
N LEU A 818 24.85 35.54 -11.97
CA LEU A 818 24.01 35.82 -13.14
C LEU A 818 22.82 34.87 -13.18
N ASN A 819 21.64 35.38 -13.48
CA ASN A 819 20.41 34.58 -13.74
C ASN A 819 20.19 34.33 -15.24
N GLY A 820 21.09 34.78 -16.11
CA GLY A 820 21.06 34.57 -17.55
C GLY A 820 22.45 34.85 -18.19
N ASP A 821 22.58 34.56 -19.47
CA ASP A 821 23.81 34.82 -20.19
C ASP A 821 23.99 36.33 -20.42
N VAL A 822 25.10 36.89 -19.96
CA VAL A 822 25.46 38.33 -20.08
C VAL A 822 26.85 38.43 -20.61
N ASP A 823 27.03 39.28 -21.64
CA ASP A 823 28.33 39.60 -22.20
C ASP A 823 29.19 40.34 -21.16
N ASP A 824 30.43 39.91 -21.00
CA ASP A 824 31.39 40.52 -20.06
C ASP A 824 31.56 42.02 -20.31
N ALA A 825 31.40 42.46 -21.56
CA ALA A 825 31.41 43.88 -21.94
C ALA A 825 30.31 44.71 -21.24
N VAL A 826 29.13 44.11 -20.98
CA VAL A 826 28.01 44.79 -20.31
C VAL A 826 28.31 44.96 -18.82
N LEU A 827 28.82 43.90 -18.19
CA LEU A 827 29.21 43.93 -16.76
C LEU A 827 30.37 44.90 -16.53
N LYS A 828 31.38 44.85 -17.43
CA LYS A 828 32.53 45.75 -17.40
C LYS A 828 32.07 47.19 -17.52
N LYS A 829 31.22 47.50 -18.48
CA LYS A 829 30.69 48.86 -18.71
C LYS A 829 29.89 49.36 -17.50
N ALA A 830 29.09 48.53 -16.83
CA ALA A 830 28.32 48.93 -15.65
C ALA A 830 29.20 49.34 -14.47
N ILE A 831 30.40 48.75 -14.36
CA ILE A 831 31.39 49.10 -13.35
C ILE A 831 32.16 50.36 -13.78
N GLU A 832 32.54 50.45 -15.02
CA GLU A 832 33.31 51.59 -15.57
C GLU A 832 32.48 52.88 -15.60
N ASP A 833 31.19 52.81 -15.85
CA ASP A 833 30.25 53.94 -15.78
C ASP A 833 30.16 54.54 -14.35
N GLN A 834 30.61 53.81 -13.31
CA GLN A 834 30.73 54.32 -11.95
C GLN A 834 32.15 54.87 -11.62
N GLY A 835 33.05 54.94 -12.60
CA GLY A 835 34.40 55.51 -12.42
C GLY A 835 35.46 54.53 -11.93
N TYR A 836 35.21 53.23 -11.98
CA TYR A 836 36.15 52.15 -11.62
C TYR A 836 36.70 51.49 -12.88
N THR A 837 37.87 50.86 -12.80
CA THR A 837 38.49 50.16 -13.91
C THR A 837 38.43 48.63 -13.73
N VAL A 838 37.97 47.93 -14.77
CA VAL A 838 37.96 46.45 -14.75
C VAL A 838 39.16 45.95 -15.54
N LYS A 839 40.00 45.11 -14.88
CA LYS A 839 41.13 44.42 -15.55
C LYS A 839 40.72 43.05 -16.01
N ASP A 840 41.17 42.66 -17.16
CA ASP A 840 40.93 41.33 -17.75
C ASP A 840 41.53 40.20 -16.92
#